data_96745d59f19600bef366939ab89986b7
#
_entry.id   96745d59f19600bef366939ab89986b7
#
_cell.length_a   1.000
_cell.length_b   1.000
_cell.length_c   1.000
_cell.angle_alpha   90.00
_cell.angle_beta   90.00
_cell.angle_gamma   90.00
#
_symmetry.space_group_name_H-M   'P 1'
#
loop_
_entity.id
_entity.type
_entity.pdbx_description
1 polymer ?
#
loop_
_entity_poly.entity_id
_entity_poly.type
_entity_poly.pdbx_seq_one_letter_code
_entity_poly.pdbx_strand_id
1 'polypeptide(L)'
;LQWPPLGLILDWYYWYWYGPFMANSSLLLFRTAAARTRRLVPASTLAIASTGGTCQQKQKQQQPMRLVRPGTAATTIGLVAAAAATTITTFPSLSYHYHFGVRPVSAFAAGASSSATARSTSARNMSSLSASAANAETVTAANGAASNGEEGTSKVQQQQSHPLSALASNFDHTWINHLDAESDSSKRSAMKHTRHSSVDDALFNRSKRPVFDGHYVEVQPTPLKNPRLIVHSEDMARRLGLDEEAVKSDEFTKFFSGDVTSALTGLSSTTDDEERFGATWATPYALSIMGTRYTSNCPFGTGDGYGDGRAISIGEVTVSPDHGEHPASPRYEMQLKGAGPTPFCRGADGRAVLRSSIREFLASEAMHHLGVKTTRALSLVVSDGPDGDTSMRPWYSEDSKRNVPSMDDPRLAQYTDAQKRQILAQLQVQARDNPDIMIEEPCAITCRVSPSFVRVGHLDLFARRATKASGMDDGKQYDTSTPEWEALEKLIWHAAYREFPKTAYDPYKDSDDIGNAAKALLKCSMNGIATMVAGWIRVGFTQGNFNADNCLVGGRQMDYGPFGFVDEYHPLYAKWTGSGEHFGFLNQPQAGFTNFAVMVESVLPVISAHCGAEEASKFKEELMAEGAAMFQGKVDEVFRAKLGFHPTDEAADELWSELEPLFRETRVDWTMFWRQLYEVVKQFPVTPDASTDYGDMLKVLVADDGKRAGSSPFYEELSTESRAKYLKWIKEWRETLVASYKEDGASAKGVAADAATGEDISSEERMRLANPKYILRERTLVDAYGKAANGDEYMIKELLDLVEHPYDEGTEALSEKYYRRAPDEALKAGGTAYMS
;
A
#
# COMPACT_ATOMS: atom_id res chain seq x y z
N LEU A 1 13.91 -22.76 -23.57
CA LEU A 1 14.08 -21.36 -23.98
C LEU A 1 14.69 -20.63 -22.79
N GLN A 2 15.96 -20.29 -22.91
CA GLN A 2 16.72 -19.54 -21.93
C GLN A 2 16.25 -18.08 -21.91
N TRP A 3 15.96 -17.56 -20.74
CA TRP A 3 15.70 -16.16 -20.48
C TRP A 3 16.96 -15.33 -20.71
N PRO A 4 16.88 -14.11 -21.26
CA PRO A 4 18.03 -13.22 -21.30
C PRO A 4 18.44 -12.81 -19.88
N PRO A 5 19.72 -12.56 -19.60
CA PRO A 5 20.21 -12.30 -18.25
C PRO A 5 19.65 -10.99 -17.70
N LEU A 6 19.19 -11.05 -16.45
CA LEU A 6 18.62 -9.96 -15.62
C LEU A 6 19.45 -8.65 -15.57
N GLY A 7 20.68 -8.63 -16.06
CA GLY A 7 21.55 -7.48 -16.01
C GLY A 7 21.12 -6.26 -16.82
N LEU A 8 20.34 -6.43 -17.91
CA LEU A 8 19.93 -5.33 -18.77
C LEU A 8 18.66 -4.58 -18.28
N ILE A 9 17.90 -5.18 -17.37
CA ILE A 9 16.71 -4.55 -16.75
C ILE A 9 17.12 -3.68 -15.56
N LEU A 10 18.23 -4.02 -14.89
CA LEU A 10 18.73 -3.31 -13.71
C LEU A 10 19.40 -1.97 -14.05
N ASP A 11 20.09 -1.87 -15.19
CA ASP A 11 20.72 -0.62 -15.63
C ASP A 11 19.69 0.48 -15.98
N TRP A 12 18.50 0.09 -16.40
CA TRP A 12 17.44 1.02 -16.75
C TRP A 12 16.75 1.63 -15.52
N TYR A 13 16.60 0.86 -14.42
CA TYR A 13 16.02 1.30 -13.16
C TYR A 13 16.88 2.36 -12.46
N TYR A 14 18.21 2.24 -12.60
CA TYR A 14 19.17 3.16 -12.00
C TYR A 14 19.14 4.54 -12.68
N TRP A 15 18.97 4.58 -13.99
CA TRP A 15 18.94 5.81 -14.79
C TRP A 15 17.66 6.63 -14.56
N TYR A 16 16.58 5.98 -14.27
CA TYR A 16 15.24 6.56 -14.17
C TYR A 16 14.99 7.35 -12.87
N TRP A 17 15.57 6.91 -11.76
CA TRP A 17 15.35 7.55 -10.44
C TRP A 17 16.41 8.61 -10.09
N TYR A 18 17.56 8.65 -10.80
CA TYR A 18 18.72 9.48 -10.44
C TYR A 18 19.32 10.25 -11.63
N GLY A 19 18.69 10.28 -12.79
CA GLY A 19 19.23 10.77 -14.05
C GLY A 19 19.82 12.19 -14.09
N PRO A 20 19.25 13.23 -13.46
CA PRO A 20 19.80 14.58 -13.60
C PRO A 20 20.97 14.92 -12.67
N PHE A 21 21.22 14.17 -11.60
CA PHE A 21 22.20 14.55 -10.57
C PHE A 21 23.54 13.83 -10.65
N MET A 22 23.71 12.80 -11.50
CA MET A 22 24.92 11.97 -11.53
C MET A 22 25.69 11.96 -12.86
N ALA A 23 25.44 12.89 -13.77
CA ALA A 23 26.14 12.97 -15.06
C ALA A 23 27.67 13.21 -14.96
N ASN A 24 28.19 13.61 -13.79
CA ASN A 24 29.62 13.92 -13.62
C ASN A 24 30.43 12.86 -12.86
N SER A 25 29.84 11.80 -12.32
CA SER A 25 30.58 10.81 -11.52
C SER A 25 30.73 9.45 -12.19
N SER A 26 29.92 9.12 -13.20
CA SER A 26 29.91 7.78 -13.83
C SER A 26 30.90 7.60 -14.99
N LEU A 27 31.48 8.67 -15.51
CA LEU A 27 32.47 8.59 -16.62
C LEU A 27 33.86 8.15 -16.16
N LEU A 28 34.14 8.09 -14.86
CA LEU A 28 35.46 7.65 -14.34
C LEU A 28 35.54 6.16 -14.04
N LEU A 29 34.42 5.47 -13.88
CA LEU A 29 34.39 4.03 -13.54
C LEU A 29 34.36 3.10 -14.77
N PHE A 30 33.94 3.57 -15.94
CA PHE A 30 33.92 2.76 -17.17
C PHE A 30 35.28 2.63 -17.87
N ARG A 31 36.29 3.43 -17.49
CA ARG A 31 37.64 3.32 -18.07
C ARG A 31 38.54 2.32 -17.39
N THR A 32 38.16 1.74 -16.25
CA THR A 32 38.99 0.76 -15.50
C THR A 32 38.60 -0.70 -15.69
N ALA A 33 37.46 -1.01 -16.28
CA ALA A 33 37.02 -2.39 -16.50
C ALA A 33 37.46 -3.00 -17.87
N ALA A 34 37.81 -2.18 -18.84
CA ALA A 34 38.24 -2.66 -20.19
C ALA A 34 39.75 -2.94 -20.34
N ALA A 35 40.55 -2.76 -19.28
CA ALA A 35 42.02 -2.86 -19.35
C ALA A 35 42.60 -4.14 -18.72
N ARG A 36 41.82 -5.14 -18.41
CA ARG A 36 42.32 -6.37 -17.75
C ARG A 36 42.17 -7.67 -18.56
N THR A 37 42.38 -7.61 -19.86
CA THR A 37 42.64 -8.83 -20.64
C THR A 37 43.54 -8.53 -21.82
N ARG A 38 44.86 -8.45 -21.58
CA ARG A 38 45.94 -8.88 -22.51
C ARG A 38 47.27 -8.88 -21.80
N ARG A 39 47.73 -10.08 -21.57
CA ARG A 39 49.10 -10.69 -21.51
C ARG A 39 50.34 -9.80 -21.33
N LEU A 40 51.10 -10.21 -20.31
CA LEU A 40 52.55 -10.16 -20.09
C LEU A 40 53.42 -10.22 -21.32
N VAL A 41 54.38 -9.32 -21.42
CA VAL A 41 55.86 -9.56 -21.65
C VAL A 41 56.57 -8.20 -21.40
N PRO A 42 57.80 -8.20 -20.80
CA PRO A 42 58.44 -7.03 -20.24
C PRO A 42 59.52 -6.41 -21.16
N ALA A 43 59.88 -5.16 -20.95
CA ALA A 43 61.24 -4.69 -20.80
C ALA A 43 61.43 -3.18 -21.03
N SER A 44 62.05 -2.58 -20.04
CA SER A 44 63.16 -1.63 -20.06
C SER A 44 62.96 -0.18 -20.53
N THR A 45 63.17 0.71 -19.56
CA THR A 45 64.14 1.84 -19.49
C THR A 45 64.00 3.00 -20.48
N LEU A 46 63.73 4.17 -20.04
CA LEU A 46 64.65 5.29 -19.83
C LEU A 46 63.91 6.61 -19.50
N ALA A 47 64.54 7.36 -18.70
CA ALA A 47 64.27 8.63 -18.06
C ALA A 47 64.28 9.84 -19.02
N ILE A 48 63.79 10.96 -18.50
CA ILE A 48 64.38 12.30 -18.46
C ILE A 48 63.35 13.42 -18.70
N ALA A 49 63.11 14.16 -17.66
CA ALA A 49 63.22 15.61 -17.42
C ALA A 49 62.29 16.59 -18.16
N SER A 50 61.50 17.29 -17.43
CA SER A 50 61.59 18.67 -16.87
C SER A 50 61.06 19.81 -17.73
N THR A 51 60.52 20.78 -17.01
CA THR A 51 60.27 22.23 -17.27
C THR A 51 58.94 22.54 -18.00
N GLY A 52 58.02 23.25 -17.48
CA GLY A 52 58.03 24.58 -16.84
C GLY A 52 57.47 25.63 -17.81
N GLY A 53 56.44 26.32 -17.44
CA GLY A 53 56.06 27.49 -18.22
C GLY A 53 54.57 27.93 -18.10
N THR A 54 54.43 28.97 -17.36
CA THR A 54 53.30 29.82 -17.09
C THR A 54 52.76 30.60 -18.28
N CYS A 55 51.49 31.01 -18.19
CA CYS A 55 50.94 32.35 -18.39
C CYS A 55 49.92 32.63 -19.51
N GLN A 56 48.81 33.17 -19.02
CA GLN A 56 47.91 34.25 -19.50
C GLN A 56 47.00 34.11 -20.75
N GLN A 57 45.75 34.30 -20.37
CA GLN A 57 44.68 35.13 -20.95
C GLN A 57 44.78 35.66 -22.39
N LYS A 58 43.70 35.51 -23.16
CA LYS A 58 42.94 36.65 -23.72
C LYS A 58 41.63 36.24 -24.42
N GLN A 59 40.59 37.03 -24.12
CA GLN A 59 39.31 37.12 -24.81
C GLN A 59 39.38 37.56 -26.28
N LYS A 60 38.39 37.13 -27.10
CA LYS A 60 37.59 37.97 -28.05
C LYS A 60 36.77 37.04 -28.95
N GLN A 61 35.49 37.11 -28.91
CA GLN A 61 34.44 37.85 -29.66
C GLN A 61 34.24 37.43 -31.15
N GLN A 62 32.93 37.09 -31.39
CA GLN A 62 32.06 37.42 -32.57
C GLN A 62 32.07 36.51 -33.81
N GLN A 63 31.00 35.75 -33.97
CA GLN A 63 29.92 35.77 -35.01
C GLN A 63 30.26 35.87 -36.52
N PRO A 64 29.28 35.61 -37.45
CA PRO A 64 28.67 34.35 -37.89
C PRO A 64 28.84 34.17 -39.44
N MET A 65 28.47 33.06 -40.04
CA MET A 65 27.82 33.00 -41.35
C MET A 65 27.60 31.59 -41.95
N ARG A 66 26.32 31.46 -42.36
CA ARG A 66 25.72 30.91 -43.59
C ARG A 66 25.81 29.43 -43.99
N LEU A 67 24.60 28.91 -44.08
CA LEU A 67 23.99 28.00 -45.07
C LEU A 67 24.84 27.47 -46.24
N VAL A 68 24.78 26.12 -46.41
CA VAL A 68 24.58 25.45 -47.69
C VAL A 68 23.87 24.09 -47.44
N ARG A 69 22.80 23.81 -48.11
CA ARG A 69 22.20 22.52 -48.47
C ARG A 69 22.60 22.20 -49.95
N PRO A 70 22.30 21.02 -50.50
CA PRO A 70 21.86 19.70 -50.06
C PRO A 70 22.71 18.51 -50.68
N GLY A 71 22.40 17.29 -50.23
CA GLY A 71 22.91 16.10 -50.93
C GLY A 71 22.46 14.78 -50.32
N THR A 72 21.50 14.22 -50.96
CA THR A 72 20.99 12.83 -50.95
C THR A 72 21.97 11.73 -50.52
N ALA A 73 21.50 10.87 -49.61
CA ALA A 73 21.73 9.40 -49.63
C ALA A 73 20.69 8.71 -48.76
N ALA A 74 19.65 8.16 -49.41
CA ALA A 74 18.84 7.07 -48.87
C ALA A 74 19.72 5.80 -49.00
N THR A 75 19.62 4.92 -48.04
CA THR A 75 19.56 3.47 -48.10
C THR A 75 20.13 2.84 -46.83
N THR A 76 19.36 1.85 -46.33
CA THR A 76 19.78 0.81 -45.38
C THR A 76 19.38 1.03 -43.92
N ILE A 77 18.08 0.94 -43.60
CA ILE A 77 17.55 0.32 -42.37
C ILE A 77 16.27 -0.41 -42.77
N GLY A 78 16.41 -1.58 -43.24
CA GLY A 78 15.33 -2.49 -43.57
C GLY A 78 15.86 -3.91 -43.60
N LEU A 79 16.06 -4.55 -42.45
CA LEU A 79 16.24 -6.00 -42.31
C LEU A 79 16.55 -6.41 -40.86
N VAL A 80 15.61 -6.28 -39.94
CA VAL A 80 15.62 -7.03 -38.65
C VAL A 80 14.18 -7.38 -38.20
N ALA A 81 13.13 -6.99 -38.90
CA ALA A 81 11.74 -7.27 -38.49
C ALA A 81 11.11 -8.50 -39.17
N ALA A 82 11.87 -9.30 -39.93
CA ALA A 82 11.30 -10.38 -40.75
C ALA A 82 11.59 -11.81 -40.24
N ALA A 83 12.17 -12.02 -39.07
CA ALA A 83 12.52 -13.35 -38.54
C ALA A 83 11.67 -13.85 -37.36
N ALA A 84 10.60 -13.16 -36.96
CA ALA A 84 9.72 -13.57 -35.84
C ALA A 84 8.29 -13.97 -36.26
N ALA A 85 8.00 -14.08 -37.57
CA ALA A 85 6.62 -14.29 -38.04
C ALA A 85 6.34 -15.70 -38.63
N THR A 86 7.16 -16.69 -38.37
CA THR A 86 6.88 -18.06 -38.90
C THR A 86 7.09 -19.09 -37.80
N THR A 87 6.19 -19.19 -36.85
CA THR A 87 5.81 -20.43 -36.13
C THR A 87 4.66 -20.12 -35.16
N ILE A 88 3.44 -19.92 -35.67
CA ILE A 88 2.20 -20.09 -34.90
C ILE A 88 1.29 -20.98 -35.74
N THR A 89 1.47 -22.28 -35.58
CA THR A 89 0.47 -23.26 -35.93
C THR A 89 -0.02 -23.92 -34.67
N THR A 90 -1.34 -23.73 -34.43
CA THR A 90 -2.24 -24.55 -33.60
C THR A 90 -1.83 -24.80 -32.14
N PHE A 91 -2.37 -23.99 -31.22
CA PHE A 91 -2.61 -24.43 -29.86
C PHE A 91 -4.11 -24.53 -29.61
N PRO A 92 -4.58 -25.62 -28.97
CA PRO A 92 -5.96 -25.79 -28.57
C PRO A 92 -6.23 -24.91 -27.33
N SER A 93 -7.47 -24.48 -27.20
CA SER A 93 -8.06 -23.78 -26.07
C SER A 93 -7.60 -24.38 -24.73
N LEU A 94 -6.79 -23.66 -23.99
CA LEU A 94 -6.46 -23.96 -22.59
C LEU A 94 -7.43 -23.16 -21.71
N SER A 95 -8.41 -23.88 -21.17
CA SER A 95 -9.15 -23.46 -19.98
C SER A 95 -8.14 -23.31 -18.84
N TYR A 96 -8.00 -22.09 -18.33
CA TYR A 96 -7.18 -21.81 -17.16
C TYR A 96 -7.91 -22.31 -15.91
N HIS A 97 -7.71 -23.59 -15.58
CA HIS A 97 -7.85 -24.05 -14.22
C HIS A 97 -6.54 -23.67 -13.51
N TYR A 98 -6.61 -22.73 -12.58
CA TYR A 98 -5.51 -22.45 -11.66
C TYR A 98 -5.32 -23.65 -10.73
N HIS A 99 -4.58 -24.66 -11.19
CA HIS A 99 -4.11 -25.73 -10.30
C HIS A 99 -2.73 -25.37 -9.79
N PHE A 100 -2.64 -25.06 -8.50
CA PHE A 100 -1.39 -25.09 -7.76
C PHE A 100 -0.88 -26.54 -7.74
N GLY A 101 -0.05 -26.88 -8.68
CA GLY A 101 0.57 -28.21 -8.76
C GLY A 101 1.70 -28.37 -7.75
N VAL A 102 1.39 -28.81 -6.55
CA VAL A 102 2.37 -29.33 -5.61
C VAL A 102 2.70 -30.78 -6.03
N ARG A 103 3.91 -31.04 -6.52
CA ARG A 103 4.39 -32.40 -6.72
C ARG A 103 4.79 -32.98 -5.37
N PRO A 104 4.29 -34.18 -4.96
CA PRO A 104 4.74 -34.83 -3.75
C PRO A 104 6.14 -35.42 -3.93
N VAL A 105 7.06 -35.08 -3.05
CA VAL A 105 8.32 -35.78 -2.87
C VAL A 105 8.10 -36.91 -1.87
N SER A 106 8.33 -38.11 -2.34
CA SER A 106 8.16 -39.36 -1.61
C SER A 106 9.15 -39.50 -0.45
N ALA A 107 8.58 -40.02 0.67
CA ALA A 107 9.24 -40.33 1.93
C ALA A 107 10.38 -41.34 1.84
N PHE A 108 11.42 -41.13 2.65
CA PHE A 108 12.26 -42.22 3.18
C PHE A 108 12.27 -42.12 4.72
N ALA A 109 11.80 -43.20 5.33
CA ALA A 109 11.77 -43.41 6.78
C ALA A 109 12.99 -44.21 7.23
N ALA A 110 13.57 -43.85 8.35
CA ALA A 110 14.22 -44.69 9.39
C ALA A 110 14.82 -43.72 10.42
N GLY A 111 14.58 -43.74 11.67
CA GLY A 111 14.44 -44.77 12.67
C GLY A 111 15.36 -44.48 13.86
N ALA A 112 14.72 -44.38 15.07
CA ALA A 112 15.27 -44.64 16.39
C ALA A 112 16.02 -43.57 17.17
N SER A 113 15.41 -43.14 18.24
CA SER A 113 15.48 -43.40 19.69
C SER A 113 16.37 -42.48 20.53
N SER A 114 15.67 -41.84 21.49
CA SER A 114 15.93 -41.62 22.92
C SER A 114 17.21 -40.91 23.40
N SER A 115 17.07 -39.80 24.09
CA SER A 115 17.14 -39.75 25.55
C SER A 115 17.05 -38.31 26.09
N ALA A 116 16.26 -38.15 27.10
CA ALA A 116 16.06 -36.93 27.86
C ALA A 116 17.27 -36.58 28.72
N THR A 117 17.62 -35.30 28.75
CA THR A 117 18.22 -34.73 29.97
C THR A 117 17.84 -33.26 30.08
N ALA A 118 17.12 -32.98 31.13
CA ALA A 118 16.75 -31.63 31.54
C ALA A 118 17.98 -30.85 32.01
N ARG A 119 18.11 -29.60 31.58
CA ARG A 119 18.85 -28.59 32.33
C ARG A 119 18.09 -27.28 32.29
N SER A 120 17.63 -26.91 33.50
CA SER A 120 17.13 -25.62 33.91
C SER A 120 18.20 -24.54 33.70
N THR A 121 17.88 -23.45 33.03
CA THR A 121 18.60 -22.18 33.20
C THR A 121 17.61 -21.01 33.15
N SER A 122 17.48 -20.42 34.29
CA SER A 122 17.35 -19.00 34.59
C SER A 122 16.28 -18.21 33.88
N ALA A 123 15.09 -18.22 34.49
CA ALA A 123 14.13 -17.12 34.38
C ALA A 123 14.74 -15.86 35.03
N ARG A 124 14.93 -14.80 34.26
CA ARG A 124 15.15 -13.45 34.78
C ARG A 124 14.19 -12.49 34.14
N ASN A 125 13.23 -12.05 34.96
CA ASN A 125 12.55 -10.77 34.95
C ASN A 125 11.85 -10.33 33.65
N MET A 126 10.63 -10.80 33.43
CA MET A 126 9.55 -10.05 32.83
C MET A 126 8.34 -9.87 33.76
N SER A 127 8.57 -9.75 35.07
CA SER A 127 7.49 -9.62 36.07
C SER A 127 7.08 -8.16 36.37
N SER A 128 7.46 -7.18 35.58
CA SER A 128 7.10 -5.77 35.80
C SER A 128 5.98 -5.21 34.94
N LEU A 129 5.33 -6.04 34.13
CA LEU A 129 4.27 -5.59 33.20
C LEU A 129 2.83 -5.81 33.69
N SER A 130 2.61 -6.28 34.94
CA SER A 130 1.26 -6.61 35.42
C SER A 130 0.71 -5.74 36.57
N ALA A 131 1.20 -4.53 36.77
CA ALA A 131 0.78 -3.71 37.91
C ALA A 131 0.27 -2.30 37.53
N SER A 132 -0.66 -2.20 36.60
CA SER A 132 -1.34 -0.91 36.32
C SER A 132 -2.84 -1.04 36.00
N ALA A 133 -3.46 -2.14 36.33
CA ALA A 133 -4.90 -2.29 36.11
C ALA A 133 -5.62 -2.79 37.36
N ALA A 134 -5.61 -2.03 38.42
CA ALA A 134 -6.57 -2.18 39.52
C ALA A 134 -6.50 -0.96 40.45
N ASN A 135 -7.35 0.03 40.24
CA ASN A 135 -7.97 0.83 41.28
C ASN A 135 -8.94 1.85 40.64
N ALA A 136 -10.15 1.41 40.43
CA ALA A 136 -11.31 2.28 40.31
C ALA A 136 -12.34 1.80 41.32
N GLU A 137 -12.22 2.24 42.55
CA GLU A 137 -13.27 2.09 43.54
C GLU A 137 -14.14 3.36 43.63
N THR A 138 -15.39 3.11 43.40
CA THR A 138 -16.62 3.85 43.74
C THR A 138 -16.48 4.80 44.91
N VAL A 139 -16.90 6.06 44.74
CA VAL A 139 -17.34 6.93 45.82
C VAL A 139 -18.79 7.36 45.55
N THR A 140 -19.66 6.85 46.39
CA THR A 140 -21.08 7.19 46.49
C THR A 140 -21.29 8.54 47.17
N ALA A 141 -22.32 9.24 46.70
CA ALA A 141 -22.82 10.51 47.22
C ALA A 141 -23.31 10.46 48.67
N ALA A 142 -23.09 11.54 49.42
CA ALA A 142 -23.90 11.89 50.59
C ALA A 142 -24.18 13.42 50.63
N ASN A 143 -25.44 13.72 50.70
CA ASN A 143 -26.04 15.06 50.87
C ASN A 143 -25.74 15.69 52.24
N GLY A 144 -25.73 17.04 52.31
CA GLY A 144 -26.12 17.70 53.49
C GLY A 144 -25.72 19.14 53.69
N ALA A 145 -26.65 20.07 53.47
CA ALA A 145 -26.98 21.26 54.24
C ALA A 145 -26.18 22.57 54.07
N ALA A 146 -26.99 23.57 53.84
CA ALA A 146 -26.73 25.01 53.64
C ALA A 146 -26.15 25.76 54.81
N SER A 147 -25.37 26.84 54.53
CA SER A 147 -25.47 28.10 55.25
C SER A 147 -24.96 29.25 54.40
N ASN A 148 -25.67 30.38 54.50
CA ASN A 148 -25.50 31.65 53.83
C ASN A 148 -24.17 32.39 54.14
N GLY A 149 -23.69 33.19 53.20
CA GLY A 149 -22.88 34.34 53.51
C GLY A 149 -21.99 34.87 52.39
N GLU A 150 -22.40 36.04 51.88
CA GLU A 150 -21.57 37.08 51.25
C GLU A 150 -21.05 36.95 49.82
N GLU A 151 -21.58 37.85 48.99
CA GLU A 151 -21.14 38.21 47.66
C GLU A 151 -19.66 38.65 47.62
N GLY A 152 -18.84 37.87 47.00
CA GLY A 152 -17.52 38.29 46.50
C GLY A 152 -17.45 37.89 45.02
N THR A 153 -17.67 38.88 44.14
CA THR A 153 -17.51 38.69 42.68
C THR A 153 -16.03 38.47 42.36
N SER A 154 -15.54 37.26 42.54
CA SER A 154 -14.33 36.81 41.84
C SER A 154 -14.75 36.17 40.52
N LYS A 155 -14.42 36.87 39.44
CA LYS A 155 -14.44 36.24 38.10
C LYS A 155 -13.46 35.06 38.17
N VAL A 156 -13.97 33.86 38.38
CA VAL A 156 -13.27 32.63 38.07
C VAL A 156 -13.14 32.63 36.53
N GLN A 157 -11.96 33.03 36.06
CA GLN A 157 -11.57 32.69 34.72
C GLN A 157 -11.63 31.14 34.65
N GLN A 158 -12.62 30.59 33.97
CA GLN A 158 -12.57 29.23 33.51
C GLN A 158 -11.29 29.14 32.68
N GLN A 159 -10.26 28.51 33.21
CA GLN A 159 -9.13 28.08 32.40
C GLN A 159 -9.71 27.17 31.32
N GLN A 160 -9.79 27.66 30.08
CA GLN A 160 -10.11 26.81 28.93
C GLN A 160 -9.07 25.68 28.92
N SER A 161 -9.55 24.44 28.96
CA SER A 161 -8.68 23.28 28.81
C SER A 161 -7.97 23.34 27.46
N HIS A 162 -6.72 22.92 27.41
CA HIS A 162 -5.95 22.90 26.16
C HIS A 162 -6.70 22.05 25.10
N PRO A 163 -6.85 22.50 23.84
CA PRO A 163 -7.64 21.79 22.81
C PRO A 163 -7.23 20.33 22.59
N LEU A 164 -5.94 20.01 22.72
CA LEU A 164 -5.42 18.64 22.53
C LEU A 164 -5.28 17.86 23.84
N SER A 165 -5.86 18.33 24.97
CA SER A 165 -5.72 17.67 26.26
C SER A 165 -6.27 16.23 26.27
N ALA A 166 -7.39 15.99 25.60
CA ALA A 166 -7.98 14.64 25.47
C ALA A 166 -7.05 13.67 24.72
N LEU A 167 -6.43 14.12 23.63
CA LEU A 167 -5.47 13.32 22.87
C LEU A 167 -4.20 13.04 23.71
N ALA A 168 -3.65 14.09 24.32
CA ALA A 168 -2.39 14.02 25.08
C ALA A 168 -2.49 13.12 26.30
N SER A 169 -3.63 13.13 27.03
CA SER A 169 -3.84 12.27 28.21
C SER A 169 -3.85 10.77 27.88
N ASN A 170 -4.06 10.41 26.63
CA ASN A 170 -4.20 9.03 26.19
C ASN A 170 -2.93 8.47 25.48
N PHE A 171 -1.83 9.23 25.45
CA PHE A 171 -0.57 8.72 24.86
C PHE A 171 -0.02 7.53 25.64
N ASP A 172 0.31 6.45 24.91
CA ASP A 172 0.95 5.26 25.45
C ASP A 172 1.78 4.57 24.33
N HIS A 173 3.06 4.89 24.27
CA HIS A 173 3.96 4.55 23.17
C HIS A 173 4.55 3.15 23.30
N THR A 174 3.88 2.13 22.79
CA THR A 174 4.36 0.74 22.88
C THR A 174 5.60 0.47 22.02
N TRP A 175 5.81 1.23 20.93
CA TRP A 175 7.06 1.15 20.17
C TRP A 175 8.27 1.48 21.04
N ILE A 176 8.16 2.54 21.85
CA ILE A 176 9.24 3.01 22.71
C ILE A 176 9.38 2.13 23.95
N ASN A 177 8.24 1.70 24.52
CA ASN A 177 8.22 0.95 25.79
C ASN A 177 8.60 -0.53 25.61
N HIS A 178 8.32 -1.14 24.46
CA HIS A 178 8.52 -2.57 24.23
C HIS A 178 9.72 -2.89 23.34
N LEU A 179 10.18 -1.92 22.55
CA LEU A 179 11.20 -2.13 21.53
C LEU A 179 12.42 -1.25 21.78
N ASP A 180 13.52 -1.58 21.15
CA ASP A 180 14.81 -0.94 21.37
C ASP A 180 15.05 0.19 20.35
N ALA A 181 15.49 1.35 20.80
CA ALA A 181 16.01 2.41 19.95
C ALA A 181 17.33 1.99 19.28
N GLU A 182 17.69 2.66 18.19
CA GLU A 182 19.03 2.51 17.61
C GLU A 182 20.13 2.77 18.63
N SER A 183 21.09 1.83 18.73
CA SER A 183 22.18 1.91 19.70
C SER A 183 23.21 3.00 19.32
N ASP A 184 23.93 3.49 20.33
CA ASP A 184 25.06 4.41 20.13
C ASP A 184 26.18 3.79 19.27
N SER A 185 26.32 2.46 19.26
CA SER A 185 27.32 1.77 18.45
C SER A 185 26.94 1.82 16.96
N SER A 186 25.65 1.66 16.63
CA SER A 186 25.11 1.85 15.28
C SER A 186 25.30 3.28 14.83
N LYS A 187 24.89 4.27 15.66
CA LYS A 187 25.05 5.70 15.37
C LYS A 187 26.50 6.07 15.06
N ARG A 188 27.48 5.64 15.90
CA ARG A 188 28.90 5.88 15.66
C ARG A 188 29.41 5.19 14.38
N SER A 189 28.93 4.00 14.08
CA SER A 189 29.28 3.29 12.85
C SER A 189 28.72 3.99 11.61
N ALA A 190 27.50 4.53 11.70
CA ALA A 190 26.83 5.26 10.63
C ALA A 190 27.49 6.62 10.31
N MET A 191 28.19 7.26 11.26
CA MET A 191 28.90 8.52 11.03
C MET A 191 29.89 8.46 9.86
N LYS A 192 30.41 7.27 9.50
CA LYS A 192 31.27 7.12 8.30
C LYS A 192 30.60 7.53 6.99
N HIS A 193 29.26 7.51 6.98
CA HIS A 193 28.42 7.76 5.82
C HIS A 193 27.78 9.15 5.81
N THR A 194 28.03 9.94 6.83
CA THR A 194 27.50 11.28 7.00
C THR A 194 28.61 12.33 7.03
N ARG A 195 28.24 13.61 6.94
CA ARG A 195 29.18 14.73 7.08
C ARG A 195 29.18 15.31 8.51
N HIS A 196 28.42 14.70 9.42
CA HIS A 196 28.28 15.17 10.79
C HIS A 196 29.48 14.75 11.63
N SER A 197 29.89 15.59 12.55
CA SER A 197 31.02 15.39 13.46
C SER A 197 30.61 14.76 14.80
N SER A 198 29.31 14.73 15.11
CA SER A 198 28.73 14.17 16.34
C SER A 198 27.41 13.47 16.05
N VAL A 199 27.07 12.45 16.83
CA VAL A 199 25.73 11.85 16.85
C VAL A 199 24.68 12.75 17.50
N ASP A 200 25.13 13.75 18.27
CA ASP A 200 24.26 14.76 18.91
C ASP A 200 23.94 15.94 17.98
N ASP A 201 24.43 15.92 16.73
CA ASP A 201 24.05 16.91 15.73
C ASP A 201 22.56 16.77 15.41
N ALA A 202 21.79 17.85 15.59
CA ALA A 202 20.34 17.87 15.35
C ALA A 202 19.92 17.43 13.95
N LEU A 203 20.83 17.46 12.97
CA LEU A 203 20.60 16.99 11.61
C LEU A 203 21.04 15.54 11.40
N PHE A 204 21.70 14.90 12.34
CA PHE A 204 22.21 13.54 12.17
C PHE A 204 21.07 12.54 11.83
N ASN A 205 19.99 12.52 12.59
CA ASN A 205 18.83 11.65 12.36
C ASN A 205 17.93 12.14 11.22
N ARG A 206 18.15 13.33 10.66
CA ARG A 206 17.49 13.84 9.45
C ARG A 206 18.32 13.65 8.19
N SER A 207 19.53 13.12 8.31
CA SER A 207 20.45 12.90 7.18
C SER A 207 20.48 11.45 6.77
N LYS A 208 20.56 11.20 5.45
CA LYS A 208 20.72 9.87 4.90
C LYS A 208 21.90 9.13 5.51
N ARG A 209 21.64 8.05 6.20
CA ARG A 209 22.65 7.17 6.82
C ARG A 209 22.14 5.74 6.97
N PRO A 210 23.00 4.74 7.08
CA PRO A 210 22.59 3.38 7.45
C PRO A 210 22.19 3.32 8.92
N VAL A 211 21.31 2.36 9.24
CA VAL A 211 20.89 2.00 10.59
C VAL A 211 21.11 0.50 10.75
N PHE A 212 22.05 0.11 11.62
CA PHE A 212 22.53 -1.27 11.71
C PHE A 212 21.81 -2.13 12.76
N ASP A 213 21.24 -1.49 13.78
CA ASP A 213 20.47 -2.14 14.85
C ASP A 213 19.27 -1.26 15.27
N GLY A 214 18.53 -1.72 16.30
CA GLY A 214 17.36 -1.03 16.81
C GLY A 214 16.12 -1.19 15.95
N HIS A 215 14.96 -1.05 16.58
CA HIS A 215 13.64 -1.13 15.97
C HIS A 215 13.14 0.22 15.46
N TYR A 216 13.67 1.29 16.01
CA TYR A 216 13.32 2.66 15.62
C TYR A 216 14.50 3.63 15.80
N VAL A 217 14.39 4.74 15.11
CA VAL A 217 15.28 5.88 15.24
C VAL A 217 14.45 7.07 15.72
N GLU A 218 14.85 7.72 16.78
CA GLU A 218 14.26 8.98 17.21
C GLU A 218 14.55 10.07 16.18
N VAL A 219 13.50 10.66 15.62
CA VAL A 219 13.61 11.71 14.62
C VAL A 219 12.46 12.70 14.74
N GLN A 220 12.78 13.97 14.94
CA GLN A 220 11.79 15.03 15.03
C GLN A 220 11.29 15.43 13.64
N PRO A 221 9.97 15.59 13.44
CA PRO A 221 9.43 16.15 12.22
C PRO A 221 10.03 17.52 11.89
N THR A 222 9.99 17.87 10.61
CA THR A 222 10.29 19.23 10.16
C THR A 222 8.95 19.92 9.90
N PRO A 223 8.53 20.90 10.72
CA PRO A 223 7.24 21.57 10.56
C PRO A 223 7.06 22.21 9.19
N LEU A 224 5.82 22.26 8.70
CA LEU A 224 5.47 23.08 7.54
C LEU A 224 5.45 24.55 7.93
N LYS A 225 5.90 25.43 7.02
CA LYS A 225 5.70 26.89 7.18
C LYS A 225 4.27 27.25 6.83
N ASN A 226 3.71 28.21 7.56
CA ASN A 226 2.33 28.68 7.34
C ASN A 226 1.33 27.55 7.16
N PRO A 227 1.21 26.61 8.10
CA PRO A 227 0.36 25.44 7.94
C PRO A 227 -1.11 25.86 7.94
N ARG A 228 -1.89 25.24 7.03
CA ARG A 228 -3.34 25.41 6.96
C ARG A 228 -4.02 24.05 6.75
N LEU A 229 -5.01 23.76 7.58
CA LEU A 229 -5.84 22.56 7.45
C LEU A 229 -6.75 22.68 6.22
N ILE A 230 -6.71 21.69 5.34
CA ILE A 230 -7.60 21.60 4.16
C ILE A 230 -8.87 20.83 4.51
N VAL A 231 -8.68 19.64 5.08
CA VAL A 231 -9.76 18.67 5.37
C VAL A 231 -9.32 17.71 6.47
N HIS A 232 -10.26 17.19 7.20
CA HIS A 232 -10.07 16.11 8.19
C HIS A 232 -11.20 15.09 8.09
N SER A 233 -10.96 13.88 8.60
CA SER A 233 -11.99 12.85 8.79
C SER A 233 -12.69 13.06 10.14
N GLU A 234 -13.98 13.38 10.12
CA GLU A 234 -14.78 13.60 11.34
C GLU A 234 -14.91 12.31 12.16
N ASP A 235 -15.12 11.17 11.48
CA ASP A 235 -15.18 9.87 12.15
C ASP A 235 -13.86 9.52 12.84
N MET A 236 -12.70 9.74 12.17
CA MET A 236 -11.41 9.44 12.77
C MET A 236 -11.05 10.40 13.91
N ALA A 237 -11.38 11.69 13.80
CA ALA A 237 -11.21 12.66 14.88
C ALA A 237 -12.01 12.25 16.13
N ARG A 238 -13.29 11.91 15.96
CA ARG A 238 -14.16 11.42 17.04
C ARG A 238 -13.60 10.15 17.70
N ARG A 239 -13.08 9.19 16.92
CA ARG A 239 -12.46 7.97 17.46
C ARG A 239 -11.24 8.24 18.31
N LEU A 240 -10.48 9.30 18.00
CA LEU A 240 -9.32 9.75 18.76
C LEU A 240 -9.68 10.66 19.95
N GLY A 241 -10.99 10.92 20.18
CA GLY A 241 -11.47 11.79 21.25
C GLY A 241 -11.30 13.29 20.98
N LEU A 242 -11.13 13.67 19.70
CA LEU A 242 -11.03 15.06 19.26
C LEU A 242 -12.42 15.57 18.85
N ASP A 243 -12.87 16.62 19.50
CA ASP A 243 -14.11 17.32 19.16
C ASP A 243 -13.89 18.37 18.05
N GLU A 244 -14.98 19.01 17.62
CA GLU A 244 -14.94 20.02 16.57
C GLU A 244 -14.13 21.25 16.95
N GLU A 245 -14.11 21.65 18.25
CA GLU A 245 -13.34 22.79 18.75
C GLU A 245 -11.83 22.46 18.71
N ALA A 246 -11.47 21.25 19.13
CA ALA A 246 -10.09 20.78 19.05
C ALA A 246 -9.58 20.78 17.59
N VAL A 247 -10.34 20.26 16.64
CA VAL A 247 -9.96 20.19 15.23
C VAL A 247 -9.81 21.58 14.59
N LYS A 248 -10.61 22.56 15.01
CA LYS A 248 -10.55 23.95 14.50
C LYS A 248 -9.44 24.77 15.14
N SER A 249 -8.76 24.25 16.15
CA SER A 249 -7.71 24.98 16.88
C SER A 249 -6.42 25.13 16.06
N ASP A 250 -5.66 26.17 16.37
CA ASP A 250 -4.31 26.36 15.83
C ASP A 250 -3.37 25.25 16.31
N GLU A 251 -3.57 24.74 17.51
CA GLU A 251 -2.81 23.66 18.12
C GLU A 251 -2.95 22.36 17.33
N PHE A 252 -4.15 22.02 16.87
CA PHE A 252 -4.38 20.88 15.97
C PHE A 252 -3.61 21.05 14.67
N THR A 253 -3.74 22.20 14.03
CA THR A 253 -3.06 22.45 12.75
C THR A 253 -1.54 22.42 12.92
N LYS A 254 -0.97 22.97 13.99
CA LYS A 254 0.45 22.90 14.31
C LYS A 254 0.91 21.46 14.55
N PHE A 255 0.21 20.71 15.41
CA PHE A 255 0.57 19.35 15.77
C PHE A 255 0.64 18.45 14.53
N PHE A 256 -0.40 18.47 13.70
CA PHE A 256 -0.48 17.64 12.49
C PHE A 256 0.27 18.20 11.28
N SER A 257 0.88 19.39 11.39
CA SER A 257 1.86 19.93 10.42
C SER A 257 3.32 19.63 10.78
N GLY A 258 3.56 18.90 11.88
CA GLY A 258 4.88 18.48 12.33
C GLY A 258 5.50 19.34 13.43
N ASP A 259 4.82 20.39 13.91
CA ASP A 259 5.24 21.18 15.07
C ASP A 259 4.70 20.56 16.37
N VAL A 260 5.15 19.33 16.63
CA VAL A 260 4.60 18.49 17.72
C VAL A 260 4.85 19.10 19.09
N THR A 261 6.02 19.69 19.31
CA THR A 261 6.44 20.21 20.62
C THR A 261 5.72 21.52 20.98
N SER A 262 5.69 22.51 20.07
CA SER A 262 5.04 23.78 20.38
C SER A 262 3.52 23.70 20.42
N ALA A 263 2.92 22.76 19.68
CA ALA A 263 1.47 22.53 19.72
C ALA A 263 0.98 22.04 21.09
N LEU A 264 1.82 21.40 21.87
CA LEU A 264 1.50 20.86 23.20
C LEU A 264 1.95 21.79 24.35
N THR A 265 2.48 22.98 24.02
CA THR A 265 2.89 23.98 25.02
C THR A 265 1.68 24.47 25.83
N GLY A 266 1.75 24.39 27.15
CA GLY A 266 0.64 24.81 28.03
C GLY A 266 -0.24 23.65 28.51
N LEU A 267 -0.04 22.42 28.03
CA LEU A 267 -0.51 21.26 28.75
C LEU A 267 0.19 21.23 30.12
N SER A 268 -0.60 21.03 31.18
CA SER A 268 -0.04 20.90 32.54
C SER A 268 0.75 19.59 32.58
N SER A 269 2.08 19.67 32.47
CA SER A 269 2.93 18.51 32.49
C SER A 269 3.70 18.39 33.79
N THR A 270 3.73 17.20 34.32
CA THR A 270 4.89 16.75 35.10
C THR A 270 6.05 16.47 34.14
N THR A 271 7.30 16.48 34.61
CA THR A 271 8.50 16.21 33.80
C THR A 271 8.41 14.93 32.99
N ASP A 272 7.68 13.93 33.49
CA ASP A 272 7.47 12.62 32.84
C ASP A 272 6.50 12.72 31.64
N ASP A 273 5.61 13.70 31.64
CA ASP A 273 4.66 13.92 30.54
C ASP A 273 5.32 14.62 29.33
N GLU A 274 6.33 15.49 29.56
CA GLU A 274 7.06 16.16 28.47
C GLU A 274 7.86 15.15 27.64
N GLU A 275 8.46 14.12 28.24
CA GLU A 275 9.14 13.03 27.53
C GLU A 275 8.14 12.18 26.70
N ARG A 276 6.92 11.98 27.20
CA ARG A 276 5.87 11.22 26.48
C ARG A 276 5.32 12.00 25.29
N PHE A 277 5.09 13.30 25.42
CA PHE A 277 4.46 14.10 24.36
C PHE A 277 5.40 14.45 23.21
N GLY A 278 6.70 14.40 23.40
CA GLY A 278 7.72 14.75 22.40
C GLY A 278 8.28 13.57 21.61
N ALA A 279 7.91 12.35 21.96
CA ALA A 279 8.47 11.15 21.37
C ALA A 279 7.99 10.94 19.93
N THR A 280 8.92 11.00 18.97
CA THR A 280 8.64 10.79 17.56
C THR A 280 9.72 9.90 16.93
N TRP A 281 9.33 9.02 16.01
CA TRP A 281 10.24 8.02 15.49
C TRP A 281 9.98 7.65 14.03
N ALA A 282 11.01 7.07 13.40
CA ALA A 282 10.95 6.40 12.10
C ALA A 282 11.51 4.98 12.21
N THR A 283 11.00 4.05 11.42
CA THR A 283 11.32 2.63 11.54
C THR A 283 12.12 2.11 10.36
N PRO A 284 13.16 1.25 10.59
CA PRO A 284 13.87 0.53 9.53
C PRO A 284 13.09 -0.71 9.12
N TYR A 285 13.07 -1.03 7.82
CA TYR A 285 12.51 -2.28 7.30
C TYR A 285 13.31 -2.80 6.11
N ALA A 286 13.14 -4.07 5.74
CA ALA A 286 13.72 -4.64 4.53
C ALA A 286 12.78 -4.43 3.34
N LEU A 287 13.37 -4.36 2.14
CA LEU A 287 12.63 -4.40 0.88
C LEU A 287 12.73 -5.78 0.26
N SER A 288 11.59 -6.40 0.01
CA SER A 288 11.42 -7.61 -0.79
C SER A 288 10.36 -7.39 -1.86
N ILE A 289 10.71 -7.67 -3.13
CA ILE A 289 9.83 -7.54 -4.28
C ILE A 289 9.50 -8.95 -4.77
N MET A 290 8.24 -9.34 -4.74
CA MET A 290 7.79 -10.70 -5.10
C MET A 290 8.66 -11.80 -4.47
N GLY A 291 8.90 -11.70 -3.16
CA GLY A 291 9.71 -12.65 -2.40
C GLY A 291 11.23 -12.55 -2.62
N THR A 292 11.68 -11.73 -3.54
CA THR A 292 13.12 -11.55 -3.80
C THR A 292 13.67 -10.41 -2.97
N ARG A 293 14.74 -10.70 -2.22
CA ARG A 293 15.48 -9.69 -1.45
C ARG A 293 16.06 -8.63 -2.38
N TYR A 294 15.78 -7.36 -2.06
CA TYR A 294 16.20 -6.23 -2.88
C TYR A 294 17.07 -5.27 -2.08
N THR A 295 18.27 -4.96 -2.58
CA THR A 295 19.21 -4.04 -1.93
C THR A 295 19.79 -3.00 -2.89
N SER A 296 19.52 -3.10 -4.20
CA SER A 296 20.22 -2.33 -5.24
C SER A 296 19.93 -0.83 -5.19
N ASN A 297 18.76 -0.39 -4.71
CA ASN A 297 18.45 1.03 -4.54
C ASN A 297 18.73 1.54 -3.11
N CYS A 298 19.27 0.71 -2.22
CA CYS A 298 19.81 1.18 -0.95
C CYS A 298 21.06 2.01 -1.22
N PRO A 299 21.17 3.24 -0.71
CA PRO A 299 22.34 4.09 -0.94
C PRO A 299 23.68 3.51 -0.48
N PHE A 300 23.64 2.46 0.37
CA PHE A 300 24.81 1.79 0.96
C PHE A 300 25.04 0.39 0.38
N GLY A 301 24.16 -0.09 -0.50
CA GLY A 301 24.26 -1.39 -1.16
C GLY A 301 24.03 -2.60 -0.24
N THR A 302 23.71 -2.40 1.03
CA THR A 302 23.56 -3.47 2.05
C THR A 302 22.11 -3.74 2.42
N GLY A 303 21.20 -2.81 2.16
CA GLY A 303 19.81 -2.82 2.62
C GLY A 303 19.58 -2.03 3.92
N ASP A 304 20.62 -1.56 4.60
CA ASP A 304 20.51 -0.84 5.87
C ASP A 304 20.04 0.63 5.73
N GLY A 305 19.66 1.04 4.55
CA GLY A 305 19.11 2.38 4.23
C GLY A 305 17.64 2.39 3.84
N TYR A 306 16.91 1.28 4.03
CA TYR A 306 15.47 1.24 3.86
C TYR A 306 14.75 1.49 5.18
N GLY A 307 13.62 2.15 5.11
CA GLY A 307 12.78 2.52 6.24
C GLY A 307 11.81 3.65 5.89
N ASP A 308 11.19 4.24 6.89
CA ASP A 308 10.27 5.37 6.76
C ASP A 308 11.00 6.64 6.30
N GLY A 309 11.16 6.80 4.98
CA GLY A 309 11.99 7.85 4.38
C GLY A 309 11.41 9.26 4.45
N ARG A 310 10.09 9.38 4.60
CA ARG A 310 9.33 10.64 4.72
C ARG A 310 8.13 10.55 5.65
N ALA A 311 7.99 9.44 6.37
CA ALA A 311 6.95 9.22 7.35
C ALA A 311 7.58 9.18 8.74
N ILE A 312 6.94 9.86 9.71
CA ILE A 312 7.39 9.94 11.09
C ILE A 312 6.19 9.68 11.98
N SER A 313 6.28 8.66 12.84
CA SER A 313 5.26 8.39 13.86
C SER A 313 5.38 9.45 14.97
N ILE A 314 4.24 10.00 15.38
CA ILE A 314 4.13 11.11 16.33
C ILE A 314 3.43 10.72 17.63
N GLY A 315 3.12 9.45 17.80
CA GLY A 315 2.54 8.91 19.02
C GLY A 315 1.57 7.79 18.77
N GLU A 316 1.31 7.05 19.84
CA GLU A 316 0.27 6.04 19.97
C GLU A 316 -0.69 6.49 21.06
N VAL A 317 -1.99 6.34 20.83
CA VAL A 317 -3.05 6.69 21.78
C VAL A 317 -3.94 5.50 22.06
N THR A 318 -4.30 5.32 23.33
CA THR A 318 -5.40 4.44 23.72
C THR A 318 -6.73 5.14 23.48
N VAL A 319 -7.72 4.39 23.05
CA VAL A 319 -9.07 4.92 22.80
C VAL A 319 -10.12 4.09 23.52
N SER A 320 -11.38 4.56 23.57
CA SER A 320 -12.49 3.75 24.09
C SER A 320 -12.59 2.42 23.32
N PRO A 321 -12.89 1.30 23.98
CA PRO A 321 -13.11 0.01 23.35
C PRO A 321 -14.07 0.04 22.16
N ASP A 322 -15.08 0.91 22.20
CA ASP A 322 -16.07 1.07 21.13
C ASP A 322 -15.49 1.81 19.90
N HIS A 323 -14.36 2.50 20.06
CA HIS A 323 -13.71 3.26 19.01
C HIS A 323 -12.52 2.53 18.38
N GLY A 324 -11.98 1.50 19.04
CA GLY A 324 -10.84 0.71 18.54
C GLY A 324 -11.28 -0.40 17.59
N GLU A 325 -10.45 -0.73 16.60
CA GLU A 325 -10.65 -1.91 15.75
C GLU A 325 -10.52 -3.22 16.56
N HIS A 326 -9.72 -3.17 17.63
CA HIS A 326 -9.49 -4.30 18.54
C HIS A 326 -9.96 -3.94 19.96
N PRO A 327 -11.19 -4.30 20.37
CA PRO A 327 -11.70 -3.94 21.69
C PRO A 327 -10.83 -4.40 22.87
N ALA A 328 -9.98 -5.44 22.68
CA ALA A 328 -9.05 -5.92 23.70
C ALA A 328 -7.79 -5.06 23.86
N SER A 329 -7.43 -4.29 22.85
CA SER A 329 -6.31 -3.35 22.85
C SER A 329 -6.67 -2.16 21.95
N PRO A 330 -7.64 -1.32 22.40
CA PRO A 330 -8.14 -0.22 21.57
C PRO A 330 -7.10 0.89 21.50
N ARG A 331 -6.33 0.92 20.43
CA ARG A 331 -5.17 1.77 20.25
C ARG A 331 -5.00 2.18 18.79
N TYR A 332 -4.53 3.39 18.58
CA TYR A 332 -4.11 3.89 17.29
C TYR A 332 -2.71 4.50 17.35
N GLU A 333 -1.91 4.25 16.33
CA GLU A 333 -0.66 4.93 16.02
C GLU A 333 -0.92 6.00 14.97
N MET A 334 -0.35 7.21 15.18
CA MET A 334 -0.44 8.34 14.26
C MET A 334 0.91 8.55 13.57
N GLN A 335 0.89 8.65 12.23
CA GLN A 335 2.09 8.81 11.42
C GLN A 335 1.92 9.95 10.42
N LEU A 336 2.83 10.93 10.44
CA LEU A 336 2.84 12.04 9.50
C LEU A 336 3.62 11.68 8.23
N LYS A 337 2.96 11.63 7.07
CA LYS A 337 3.60 11.42 5.77
C LYS A 337 3.90 12.75 5.10
N GLY A 338 5.17 13.00 4.82
CA GLY A 338 5.67 14.27 4.29
C GLY A 338 6.31 15.18 5.34
N ALA A 339 6.55 14.66 6.54
CA ALA A 339 7.01 15.41 7.71
C ALA A 339 8.52 15.74 7.71
N GLY A 340 9.19 15.59 6.57
CA GLY A 340 10.61 15.90 6.42
C GLY A 340 11.51 14.66 6.37
N PRO A 341 12.82 14.85 6.21
CA PRO A 341 13.76 13.76 6.01
C PRO A 341 14.02 12.96 7.28
N THR A 342 14.28 11.68 7.10
CA THR A 342 14.71 10.70 8.09
C THR A 342 16.02 10.05 7.64
N PRO A 343 16.68 9.18 8.42
CA PRO A 343 17.84 8.42 7.96
C PRO A 343 17.58 7.64 6.66
N PHE A 344 16.33 7.26 6.41
CA PHE A 344 15.91 6.41 5.30
C PHE A 344 15.45 7.18 4.05
N CYS A 345 15.56 8.51 4.03
CA CYS A 345 15.08 9.36 2.92
C CYS A 345 15.87 9.19 1.61
N ARG A 346 16.95 8.39 1.61
CA ARG A 346 17.77 8.07 0.43
C ARG A 346 18.35 9.30 -0.31
N GLY A 347 18.33 10.47 0.34
CA GLY A 347 18.80 11.75 -0.22
C GLY A 347 17.67 12.62 -0.81
N ALA A 348 16.41 12.20 -0.68
CA ALA A 348 15.25 13.04 -0.97
C ALA A 348 15.00 14.06 0.17
N ASP A 349 14.12 15.02 -0.07
CA ASP A 349 13.77 16.08 0.90
C ASP A 349 12.84 15.64 2.04
N GLY A 350 12.32 14.40 1.97
CA GLY A 350 11.39 13.88 2.97
C GLY A 350 10.00 14.54 2.93
N ARG A 351 9.72 15.41 1.95
CA ARG A 351 8.43 16.07 1.80
C ARG A 351 7.46 15.26 0.93
N ALA A 352 6.17 15.46 1.15
CA ALA A 352 5.09 15.16 0.22
C ALA A 352 4.53 16.48 -0.32
N VAL A 353 3.87 16.44 -1.47
CA VAL A 353 3.24 17.61 -2.09
C VAL A 353 1.72 17.49 -2.03
N LEU A 354 1.04 18.63 -2.17
CA LEU A 354 -0.42 18.71 -2.03
C LEU A 354 -1.16 17.64 -2.85
N ARG A 355 -0.82 17.49 -4.12
CA ARG A 355 -1.42 16.49 -5.02
C ARG A 355 -1.35 15.07 -4.46
N SER A 356 -0.15 14.63 -4.04
CA SER A 356 0.04 13.28 -3.50
C SER A 356 -0.62 13.09 -2.14
N SER A 357 -0.75 14.15 -1.35
CA SER A 357 -1.38 14.13 -0.03
C SER A 357 -2.91 14.10 -0.14
N ILE A 358 -3.52 14.83 -1.09
CA ILE A 358 -4.95 14.70 -1.43
C ILE A 358 -5.28 13.26 -1.82
N ARG A 359 -4.45 12.65 -2.67
CA ARG A 359 -4.60 11.28 -3.13
C ARG A 359 -4.57 10.28 -1.98
N GLU A 360 -3.60 10.41 -1.10
CA GLU A 360 -3.45 9.57 0.09
C GLU A 360 -4.65 9.69 1.02
N PHE A 361 -5.06 10.92 1.34
CA PHE A 361 -6.17 11.20 2.24
C PHE A 361 -7.48 10.62 1.71
N LEU A 362 -7.88 10.99 0.50
CA LEU A 362 -9.15 10.55 -0.08
C LEU A 362 -9.21 9.04 -0.29
N ALA A 363 -8.09 8.42 -0.71
CA ALA A 363 -8.07 6.98 -0.95
C ALA A 363 -8.14 6.18 0.36
N SER A 364 -7.49 6.63 1.44
CA SER A 364 -7.57 5.99 2.75
C SER A 364 -9.01 5.93 3.25
N GLU A 365 -9.71 7.07 3.23
CA GLU A 365 -11.10 7.14 3.67
C GLU A 365 -12.05 6.38 2.73
N ALA A 366 -11.87 6.53 1.41
CA ALA A 366 -12.65 5.77 0.42
C ALA A 366 -12.56 4.25 0.64
N MET A 367 -11.35 3.72 0.83
CA MET A 367 -11.16 2.27 1.04
C MET A 367 -11.79 1.80 2.36
N HIS A 368 -11.73 2.63 3.42
CA HIS A 368 -12.42 2.32 4.67
C HIS A 368 -13.93 2.18 4.46
N HIS A 369 -14.56 3.19 3.84
CA HIS A 369 -16.01 3.18 3.62
C HIS A 369 -16.46 2.17 2.55
N LEU A 370 -15.55 1.77 1.66
CA LEU A 370 -15.74 0.60 0.80
C LEU A 370 -15.64 -0.74 1.56
N GLY A 371 -15.36 -0.73 2.87
CA GLY A 371 -15.24 -1.93 3.70
C GLY A 371 -13.97 -2.75 3.44
N VAL A 372 -12.90 -2.12 2.97
CA VAL A 372 -11.57 -2.72 2.84
C VAL A 372 -10.70 -2.27 4.00
N LYS A 373 -10.11 -3.21 4.74
CA LYS A 373 -9.21 -2.87 5.85
C LYS A 373 -8.03 -2.04 5.35
N THR A 374 -7.84 -0.86 5.95
CA THR A 374 -6.85 0.13 5.52
C THR A 374 -6.35 0.96 6.69
N THR A 375 -5.19 1.59 6.53
CA THR A 375 -4.86 2.75 7.34
C THR A 375 -5.84 3.88 7.03
N ARG A 376 -6.27 4.63 8.04
CA ARG A 376 -7.14 5.80 7.93
C ARG A 376 -6.31 7.07 7.73
N ALA A 377 -6.97 8.15 7.34
CA ALA A 377 -6.38 9.48 7.30
C ALA A 377 -7.16 10.41 8.23
N LEU A 378 -6.46 11.05 9.18
CA LEU A 378 -7.10 12.02 10.10
C LEU A 378 -7.17 13.41 9.48
N SER A 379 -6.07 13.91 8.95
CA SER A 379 -5.94 15.30 8.49
C SER A 379 -5.06 15.44 7.26
N LEU A 380 -5.33 16.48 6.48
CA LEU A 380 -4.51 16.97 5.39
C LEU A 380 -4.19 18.44 5.65
N VAL A 381 -2.91 18.75 5.87
CA VAL A 381 -2.41 20.09 6.13
C VAL A 381 -1.47 20.50 5.01
N VAL A 382 -1.63 21.70 4.47
CA VAL A 382 -0.78 22.27 3.40
C VAL A 382 0.08 23.43 3.95
N SER A 383 1.25 23.61 3.38
CA SER A 383 2.06 24.83 3.55
C SER A 383 1.53 25.89 2.60
N ASP A 384 1.00 26.99 3.14
CA ASP A 384 0.24 27.98 2.37
C ASP A 384 1.00 29.31 2.21
N GLY A 385 0.59 30.08 1.20
CA GLY A 385 1.09 31.41 0.92
C GLY A 385 2.44 31.49 0.20
N PRO A 386 2.91 32.69 -0.14
CA PRO A 386 4.11 32.90 -0.98
C PRO A 386 5.42 32.49 -0.29
N ASP A 387 5.44 32.44 1.03
CA ASP A 387 6.60 32.01 1.83
C ASP A 387 6.46 30.54 2.30
N GLY A 388 5.47 29.82 1.81
CA GLY A 388 5.23 28.42 2.13
C GLY A 388 6.33 27.49 1.59
N ASP A 389 6.40 26.29 2.15
CA ASP A 389 7.34 25.27 1.68
C ASP A 389 6.82 24.67 0.38
N THR A 390 7.69 24.57 -0.62
CA THR A 390 7.44 23.96 -1.92
C THR A 390 8.44 22.86 -2.21
N SER A 391 8.12 21.98 -3.15
CA SER A 391 9.02 20.94 -3.62
C SER A 391 8.84 20.65 -5.11
N MET A 392 9.96 20.46 -5.80
CA MET A 392 9.98 20.12 -7.22
C MET A 392 9.59 18.65 -7.44
N ARG A 393 8.61 18.41 -8.32
CA ARG A 393 8.13 17.05 -8.64
C ARG A 393 8.02 16.87 -10.15
N PRO A 394 8.32 15.64 -10.65
CA PRO A 394 8.16 15.34 -12.07
C PRO A 394 6.69 15.38 -12.50
N TRP A 395 6.46 15.91 -13.70
CA TRP A 395 5.14 16.01 -14.32
C TRP A 395 5.22 15.93 -15.85
N TYR A 396 4.06 15.95 -16.48
CA TYR A 396 3.93 15.87 -17.94
C TYR A 396 3.65 17.25 -18.50
N SER A 397 4.38 17.65 -19.55
CA SER A 397 4.04 18.85 -20.33
C SER A 397 2.78 18.63 -21.18
N GLU A 398 2.16 19.72 -21.63
CA GLU A 398 1.03 19.68 -22.58
C GLU A 398 1.42 19.02 -23.91
N ASP A 399 2.70 19.13 -24.29
CA ASP A 399 3.28 18.55 -25.51
C ASP A 399 3.79 17.14 -25.32
N SER A 400 3.67 16.52 -24.14
CA SER A 400 4.16 15.19 -23.87
C SER A 400 3.47 14.17 -24.80
N LYS A 401 4.21 13.68 -25.78
CA LYS A 401 3.67 12.84 -26.85
C LYS A 401 3.56 11.40 -26.36
N ARG A 402 2.34 10.99 -26.20
CA ARG A 402 1.99 9.59 -25.92
C ARG A 402 2.07 8.78 -27.20
N ASN A 403 3.08 7.93 -27.33
CA ASN A 403 3.32 7.11 -28.51
C ASN A 403 2.45 5.84 -28.59
N VAL A 404 1.21 5.87 -28.15
CA VAL A 404 0.30 4.74 -28.35
C VAL A 404 -0.34 4.89 -29.74
N PRO A 405 -0.18 3.90 -30.66
CA PRO A 405 -0.83 3.93 -31.94
C PRO A 405 -2.37 4.00 -31.78
N SER A 406 -3.06 4.68 -32.69
CA SER A 406 -4.53 4.61 -32.77
C SER A 406 -4.98 3.32 -33.45
N MET A 407 -6.28 2.98 -33.35
CA MET A 407 -6.88 1.85 -34.08
C MET A 407 -6.68 1.94 -35.60
N ASP A 408 -6.56 3.16 -36.13
CA ASP A 408 -6.37 3.45 -37.56
C ASP A 408 -4.90 3.56 -37.96
N ASP A 409 -3.97 3.22 -37.06
CA ASP A 409 -2.53 3.27 -37.38
C ASP A 409 -2.22 2.35 -38.54
N PRO A 410 -1.57 2.84 -39.62
CA PRO A 410 -1.25 2.02 -40.78
C PRO A 410 -0.44 0.77 -40.47
N ARG A 411 0.35 0.77 -39.38
CA ARG A 411 1.11 -0.39 -38.92
C ARG A 411 0.23 -1.53 -38.42
N LEU A 412 -0.99 -1.21 -38.01
CA LEU A 412 -1.97 -2.20 -37.51
C LEU A 412 -2.94 -2.68 -38.60
N ALA A 413 -2.85 -2.18 -39.84
CA ALA A 413 -3.81 -2.46 -40.93
C ALA A 413 -3.97 -3.95 -41.29
N GLN A 414 -2.96 -4.76 -40.98
CA GLN A 414 -2.97 -6.20 -41.26
C GLN A 414 -3.70 -7.04 -40.19
N TYR A 415 -4.09 -6.45 -39.07
CA TYR A 415 -4.73 -7.13 -37.94
C TYR A 415 -6.23 -6.90 -37.94
N THR A 416 -7.00 -7.88 -37.43
CA THR A 416 -8.42 -7.70 -37.15
C THR A 416 -8.62 -6.70 -35.99
N ASP A 417 -9.80 -6.09 -35.88
CA ASP A 417 -10.08 -5.11 -34.83
C ASP A 417 -9.90 -5.69 -33.41
N ALA A 418 -10.23 -6.96 -33.18
CA ALA A 418 -9.96 -7.66 -31.93
C ALA A 418 -8.45 -7.78 -31.64
N GLN A 419 -7.64 -8.16 -32.64
CA GLN A 419 -6.19 -8.23 -32.54
C GLN A 419 -5.57 -6.83 -32.35
N LYS A 420 -6.06 -5.81 -33.06
CA LYS A 420 -5.62 -4.41 -32.88
C LYS A 420 -5.86 -3.97 -31.44
N ARG A 421 -7.06 -4.22 -30.90
CA ARG A 421 -7.38 -3.90 -29.50
C ARG A 421 -6.45 -4.60 -28.53
N GLN A 422 -6.17 -5.87 -28.72
CA GLN A 422 -5.23 -6.62 -27.87
C GLN A 422 -3.80 -6.05 -27.94
N ILE A 423 -3.31 -5.76 -29.16
CA ILE A 423 -1.99 -5.16 -29.38
C ILE A 423 -1.94 -3.77 -28.73
N LEU A 424 -2.97 -2.94 -28.93
CA LEU A 424 -3.03 -1.59 -28.34
C LEU A 424 -3.12 -1.66 -26.83
N ALA A 425 -3.88 -2.56 -26.25
CA ALA A 425 -3.92 -2.77 -24.81
C ALA A 425 -2.54 -3.19 -24.26
N GLN A 426 -1.83 -4.10 -24.92
CA GLN A 426 -0.46 -4.45 -24.54
C GLN A 426 0.51 -3.28 -24.68
N LEU A 427 0.42 -2.52 -25.77
CA LEU A 427 1.25 -1.33 -25.98
C LEU A 427 0.90 -0.22 -25.00
N GLN A 428 -0.35 -0.08 -24.59
CA GLN A 428 -0.81 0.89 -23.60
C GLN A 428 -0.26 0.56 -22.21
N VAL A 429 -0.18 -0.72 -21.85
CA VAL A 429 0.49 -1.20 -20.64
C VAL A 429 2.02 -0.99 -20.73
N GLN A 430 2.59 -1.10 -21.94
CA GLN A 430 4.03 -0.94 -22.18
C GLN A 430 4.45 0.50 -22.52
N ALA A 431 3.52 1.35 -22.98
CA ALA A 431 3.80 2.73 -23.31
C ALA A 431 4.07 3.54 -22.01
N ARG A 432 5.35 3.64 -21.70
CA ARG A 432 5.86 4.40 -20.56
C ARG A 432 5.88 5.87 -20.95
N ASP A 433 4.83 6.59 -20.57
CA ASP A 433 4.90 8.03 -20.57
C ASP A 433 5.82 8.45 -19.41
N ASN A 434 7.01 8.89 -19.74
CA ASN A 434 7.92 9.44 -18.74
C ASN A 434 7.56 10.92 -18.53
N PRO A 435 7.51 11.39 -17.27
CA PRO A 435 7.38 12.81 -17.01
C PRO A 435 8.59 13.53 -17.63
N ASP A 436 8.33 14.64 -18.29
CA ASP A 436 9.30 15.39 -19.09
C ASP A 436 9.60 16.78 -18.54
N ILE A 437 8.84 17.25 -17.54
CA ILE A 437 9.03 18.51 -16.84
C ILE A 437 9.10 18.32 -15.32
N MET A 438 9.63 19.34 -14.64
CA MET A 438 9.57 19.46 -13.19
C MET A 438 8.67 20.64 -12.84
N ILE A 439 7.68 20.42 -11.99
CA ILE A 439 6.81 21.48 -11.49
C ILE A 439 7.05 21.70 -10.00
N GLU A 440 6.89 22.93 -9.57
CA GLU A 440 6.94 23.32 -8.18
C GLU A 440 5.53 23.21 -7.59
N GLU A 441 5.41 22.48 -6.47
CA GLU A 441 4.13 22.26 -5.81
C GLU A 441 4.24 22.56 -4.31
N PRO A 442 3.17 23.05 -3.66
CA PRO A 442 3.12 23.24 -2.21
C PRO A 442 3.36 21.91 -1.48
N CYS A 443 4.19 21.96 -0.44
CA CYS A 443 4.35 20.84 0.48
C CYS A 443 3.08 20.62 1.30
N ALA A 444 2.76 19.35 1.58
CA ALA A 444 1.63 18.99 2.43
C ALA A 444 1.96 17.76 3.28
N ILE A 445 1.24 17.61 4.38
CA ILE A 445 1.36 16.46 5.29
C ILE A 445 -0.02 15.83 5.45
N THR A 446 -0.07 14.50 5.29
CA THR A 446 -1.23 13.70 5.65
C THR A 446 -0.92 12.93 6.94
N CYS A 447 -1.79 13.05 7.95
CA CYS A 447 -1.72 12.21 9.13
C CYS A 447 -2.41 10.88 8.86
N ARG A 448 -1.63 9.80 8.79
CA ARG A 448 -2.12 8.41 8.75
C ARG A 448 -2.44 7.94 10.16
N VAL A 449 -3.48 7.15 10.32
CA VAL A 449 -3.87 6.53 11.59
C VAL A 449 -4.14 5.03 11.36
N SER A 450 -3.54 4.19 12.20
CA SER A 450 -3.73 2.74 12.12
C SER A 450 -3.61 2.13 13.51
N PRO A 451 -4.27 0.99 13.80
CA PRO A 451 -3.97 0.22 15.02
C PRO A 451 -2.48 -0.10 15.17
N SER A 452 -1.77 -0.32 14.06
CA SER A 452 -0.32 -0.55 14.04
C SER A 452 0.23 -0.30 12.63
N PHE A 453 1.51 0.09 12.54
CA PHE A 453 2.26 0.18 11.28
C PHE A 453 3.33 -0.92 11.15
N VAL A 454 3.22 -2.02 11.90
CA VAL A 454 4.12 -3.18 11.75
C VAL A 454 3.92 -3.81 10.38
N ARG A 455 4.99 -3.85 9.57
CA ARG A 455 5.02 -4.36 8.20
C ARG A 455 5.68 -5.74 8.13
N VAL A 456 5.36 -6.51 7.12
CA VAL A 456 6.12 -7.73 6.78
C VAL A 456 7.62 -7.41 6.61
N GLY A 457 7.95 -6.25 6.02
CA GLY A 457 9.33 -5.80 5.87
C GLY A 457 10.09 -5.59 7.18
N HIS A 458 9.41 -5.27 8.30
CA HIS A 458 10.05 -5.22 9.63
C HIS A 458 10.52 -6.61 10.05
N LEU A 459 9.63 -7.60 10.02
CA LEU A 459 9.98 -8.98 10.36
C LEU A 459 11.10 -9.52 9.45
N ASP A 460 11.04 -9.24 8.15
CA ASP A 460 12.07 -9.61 7.18
C ASP A 460 13.45 -9.00 7.52
N LEU A 461 13.51 -7.72 7.93
CA LEU A 461 14.77 -7.08 8.31
C LEU A 461 15.40 -7.76 9.55
N PHE A 462 14.60 -7.94 10.61
CA PHE A 462 15.09 -8.49 11.86
C PHE A 462 15.44 -9.97 11.73
N ALA A 463 14.70 -10.75 10.95
CA ALA A 463 15.07 -12.12 10.62
C ALA A 463 16.42 -12.20 9.86
N ARG A 464 16.67 -11.29 8.92
CA ARG A 464 17.97 -11.20 8.19
C ARG A 464 19.11 -10.85 9.12
N ARG A 465 18.90 -9.92 10.08
CA ARG A 465 19.90 -9.54 11.09
C ARG A 465 20.21 -10.72 12.03
N ALA A 466 19.17 -11.37 12.57
CA ALA A 466 19.30 -12.53 13.46
C ALA A 466 20.00 -13.72 12.77
N THR A 467 19.60 -14.08 11.55
CA THR A 467 20.24 -15.15 10.77
C THR A 467 21.71 -14.86 10.48
N LYS A 468 22.05 -13.62 10.12
CA LYS A 468 23.43 -13.21 9.87
C LYS A 468 24.28 -13.26 11.14
N ALA A 469 23.76 -12.80 12.27
CA ALA A 469 24.46 -12.81 13.55
C ALA A 469 24.71 -14.24 14.07
N SER A 470 23.74 -15.14 13.87
CA SER A 470 23.84 -16.56 14.25
C SER A 470 24.90 -17.32 13.44
N GLY A 471 25.52 -16.74 12.41
CA GLY A 471 26.58 -17.35 11.61
C GLY A 471 26.15 -18.65 10.92
N MET A 472 24.90 -18.73 10.47
CA MET A 472 24.34 -19.92 9.83
C MET A 472 25.02 -20.24 8.50
N ASP A 473 25.88 -21.25 8.52
CA ASP A 473 26.16 -22.11 7.37
C ASP A 473 25.16 -23.27 7.40
N ASP A 474 24.75 -23.74 6.23
CA ASP A 474 23.76 -24.80 6.05
C ASP A 474 23.84 -25.93 7.09
N GLY A 475 22.81 -26.09 7.91
CA GLY A 475 22.61 -27.19 8.83
C GLY A 475 23.01 -26.97 10.29
N LYS A 476 23.39 -25.78 10.72
CA LYS A 476 23.64 -25.47 12.14
C LYS A 476 22.38 -24.98 12.85
N GLN A 477 22.32 -25.18 14.17
CA GLN A 477 21.29 -24.61 15.03
C GLN A 477 21.51 -23.10 15.15
N TYR A 478 20.41 -22.30 15.22
CA TYR A 478 20.48 -20.86 15.46
C TYR A 478 21.15 -20.55 16.81
N ASP A 479 22.02 -19.55 16.83
CA ASP A 479 22.51 -18.98 18.09
C ASP A 479 21.47 -17.97 18.61
N THR A 480 20.63 -18.42 19.53
CA THR A 480 19.57 -17.64 20.14
C THR A 480 20.05 -16.69 21.25
N SER A 481 21.38 -16.64 21.50
CA SER A 481 21.97 -15.74 22.51
C SER A 481 22.39 -14.39 21.96
N THR A 482 22.22 -14.14 20.67
CA THR A 482 22.62 -12.88 20.02
C THR A 482 21.61 -11.76 20.27
N PRO A 483 22.06 -10.50 20.39
CA PRO A 483 21.15 -9.34 20.53
C PRO A 483 20.18 -9.21 19.35
N GLU A 484 20.62 -9.59 18.13
CA GLU A 484 19.79 -9.56 16.94
C GLU A 484 18.66 -10.60 16.98
N TRP A 485 18.91 -11.73 17.66
CA TRP A 485 17.87 -12.73 17.90
C TRP A 485 16.84 -12.23 18.92
N GLU A 486 17.30 -11.68 20.05
CA GLU A 486 16.41 -11.06 21.05
C GLU A 486 15.54 -9.96 20.40
N ALA A 487 16.11 -9.14 19.52
CA ALA A 487 15.38 -8.11 18.83
C ALA A 487 14.29 -8.68 17.88
N LEU A 488 14.55 -9.81 17.20
CA LEU A 488 13.53 -10.48 16.40
C LEU A 488 12.39 -11.01 17.27
N GLU A 489 12.68 -11.63 18.40
CA GLU A 489 11.66 -12.14 19.33
C GLU A 489 10.81 -11.00 19.92
N LYS A 490 11.43 -9.90 20.37
CA LYS A 490 10.71 -8.69 20.83
C LYS A 490 9.75 -8.17 19.77
N LEU A 491 10.19 -8.12 18.50
CA LEU A 491 9.34 -7.64 17.41
C LEU A 491 8.17 -8.58 17.12
N ILE A 492 8.35 -9.90 17.20
CA ILE A 492 7.28 -10.88 17.04
C ILE A 492 6.26 -10.75 18.18
N TRP A 493 6.71 -10.63 19.43
CA TRP A 493 5.83 -10.35 20.58
C TRP A 493 5.06 -9.03 20.41
N HIS A 494 5.75 -7.97 19.98
CA HIS A 494 5.12 -6.67 19.74
C HIS A 494 4.06 -6.77 18.63
N ALA A 495 4.36 -7.44 17.52
CA ALA A 495 3.42 -7.66 16.43
C ALA A 495 2.18 -8.46 16.89
N ALA A 496 2.37 -9.51 17.69
CA ALA A 496 1.27 -10.29 18.26
C ALA A 496 0.40 -9.44 19.19
N TYR A 497 1.02 -8.64 20.07
CA TYR A 497 0.34 -7.73 21.00
C TYR A 497 -0.49 -6.67 20.26
N ARG A 498 0.09 -6.05 19.22
CA ARG A 498 -0.55 -4.93 18.51
C ARG A 498 -1.64 -5.37 17.55
N GLU A 499 -1.42 -6.47 16.84
CA GLU A 499 -2.31 -6.88 15.76
C GLU A 499 -3.35 -7.92 16.19
N PHE A 500 -2.98 -8.82 17.08
CA PHE A 500 -3.84 -9.95 17.46
C PHE A 500 -3.77 -10.27 18.95
N PRO A 501 -4.10 -9.29 19.84
CA PRO A 501 -3.89 -9.44 21.29
C PRO A 501 -4.57 -10.68 21.86
N LYS A 502 -5.83 -10.98 21.51
CA LYS A 502 -6.59 -12.12 22.06
C LYS A 502 -6.18 -13.48 21.50
N THR A 503 -5.64 -13.54 20.30
CA THR A 503 -5.41 -14.79 19.58
C THR A 503 -3.93 -15.19 19.51
N ALA A 504 -3.02 -14.21 19.44
CA ALA A 504 -1.61 -14.45 19.29
C ALA A 504 -0.75 -13.97 20.46
N TYR A 505 -1.27 -13.11 21.36
CA TYR A 505 -0.52 -12.60 22.51
C TYR A 505 -1.02 -13.17 23.85
N ASP A 506 -2.27 -12.87 24.25
CA ASP A 506 -2.82 -13.24 25.57
C ASP A 506 -2.73 -14.73 25.91
N PRO A 507 -2.93 -15.68 24.97
CA PRO A 507 -2.85 -17.11 25.31
C PRO A 507 -1.45 -17.59 25.67
N TYR A 508 -0.39 -16.87 25.26
CA TYR A 508 1.00 -17.34 25.30
C TYR A 508 1.92 -16.51 26.17
N LYS A 509 1.57 -15.24 26.50
CA LYS A 509 2.44 -14.30 27.23
C LYS A 509 2.85 -14.76 28.61
N ASP A 510 1.94 -15.40 29.38
CA ASP A 510 2.20 -15.80 30.75
C ASP A 510 3.08 -17.06 30.85
N SER A 511 3.12 -17.87 29.79
CA SER A 511 3.99 -19.05 29.63
C SER A 511 5.28 -18.77 28.89
N ASP A 512 5.44 -17.54 28.35
CA ASP A 512 6.55 -17.12 27.48
C ASP A 512 6.72 -18.03 26.24
N ASP A 513 5.60 -18.55 25.72
CA ASP A 513 5.56 -19.49 24.59
C ASP A 513 5.53 -18.73 23.24
N ILE A 514 6.67 -18.12 22.90
CA ILE A 514 6.82 -17.37 21.65
C ILE A 514 6.65 -18.26 20.42
N GLY A 515 7.01 -19.53 20.50
CA GLY A 515 6.87 -20.46 19.37
C GLY A 515 5.42 -20.61 18.92
N ASN A 516 4.49 -20.82 19.86
CA ASN A 516 3.06 -20.91 19.54
C ASN A 516 2.42 -19.56 19.29
N ALA A 517 2.87 -18.47 19.95
CA ALA A 517 2.47 -17.11 19.63
C ALA A 517 2.79 -16.76 18.17
N ALA A 518 3.98 -17.09 17.69
CA ALA A 518 4.42 -16.90 16.31
C ALA A 518 3.58 -17.69 15.30
N LYS A 519 3.22 -18.95 15.61
CA LYS A 519 2.29 -19.73 14.78
C LYS A 519 0.91 -19.09 14.69
N ALA A 520 0.38 -18.61 15.81
CA ALA A 520 -0.92 -17.92 15.84
C ALA A 520 -0.87 -16.59 15.07
N LEU A 521 0.20 -15.81 15.23
CA LEU A 521 0.44 -14.58 14.48
C LEU A 521 0.39 -14.84 12.96
N LEU A 522 1.09 -15.87 12.47
CA LEU A 522 1.09 -16.23 11.04
C LEU A 522 -0.31 -16.61 10.53
N LYS A 523 -1.07 -17.42 11.29
CA LYS A 523 -2.44 -17.81 10.89
C LYS A 523 -3.39 -16.61 10.81
N CYS A 524 -3.33 -15.72 11.80
CA CYS A 524 -4.16 -14.50 11.79
C CYS A 524 -3.79 -13.57 10.64
N SER A 525 -2.50 -13.36 10.39
CA SER A 525 -1.99 -12.51 9.30
C SER A 525 -2.37 -13.05 7.93
N MET A 526 -2.31 -14.38 7.74
CA MET A 526 -2.75 -15.06 6.51
C MET A 526 -4.19 -14.67 6.15
N ASN A 527 -5.11 -14.82 7.09
CA ASN A 527 -6.52 -14.46 6.88
C ASN A 527 -6.68 -12.95 6.64
N GLY A 528 -5.96 -12.10 7.38
CA GLY A 528 -6.01 -10.64 7.23
C GLY A 528 -5.57 -10.19 5.84
N ILE A 529 -4.41 -10.67 5.35
CA ILE A 529 -3.85 -10.31 4.04
C ILE A 529 -4.74 -10.85 2.90
N ALA A 530 -5.21 -12.11 3.00
CA ALA A 530 -6.10 -12.69 2.01
C ALA A 530 -7.42 -11.90 1.88
N THR A 531 -8.03 -11.53 3.01
CA THR A 531 -9.27 -10.74 3.05
C THR A 531 -9.06 -9.33 2.47
N MET A 532 -7.95 -8.67 2.79
CA MET A 532 -7.62 -7.35 2.23
C MET A 532 -7.51 -7.39 0.71
N VAL A 533 -6.77 -8.34 0.17
CA VAL A 533 -6.55 -8.46 -1.28
C VAL A 533 -7.84 -8.85 -2.02
N ALA A 534 -8.65 -9.74 -1.46
CA ALA A 534 -9.98 -10.05 -1.98
C ALA A 534 -10.88 -8.80 -1.99
N GLY A 535 -10.79 -7.96 -0.95
CA GLY A 535 -11.46 -6.66 -0.89
C GLY A 535 -11.03 -5.73 -2.03
N TRP A 536 -9.74 -5.72 -2.44
CA TRP A 536 -9.29 -4.95 -3.61
C TRP A 536 -9.96 -5.42 -4.90
N ILE A 537 -10.04 -6.74 -5.11
CA ILE A 537 -10.74 -7.31 -6.28
C ILE A 537 -12.21 -6.90 -6.25
N ARG A 538 -12.87 -6.95 -5.09
CA ARG A 538 -14.27 -6.58 -4.92
C ARG A 538 -14.55 -5.16 -5.41
N VAL A 539 -13.72 -4.19 -5.04
CA VAL A 539 -13.94 -2.77 -5.36
C VAL A 539 -13.23 -2.29 -6.64
N GLY A 540 -12.49 -3.19 -7.32
CA GLY A 540 -11.74 -2.82 -8.53
C GLY A 540 -10.49 -2.02 -8.28
N PHE A 541 -9.86 -2.16 -7.10
CA PHE A 541 -8.65 -1.41 -6.72
C PHE A 541 -7.37 -2.15 -7.11
N THR A 542 -6.38 -1.42 -7.61
CA THR A 542 -5.02 -1.93 -7.90
C THR A 542 -3.99 -1.12 -7.14
N GLN A 543 -3.25 -1.79 -6.26
CA GLN A 543 -2.25 -1.13 -5.42
C GLN A 543 -0.99 -0.73 -6.20
N GLY A 544 -0.58 -1.47 -7.20
CA GLY A 544 0.53 -1.12 -8.11
C GLY A 544 1.96 -1.24 -7.53
N ASN A 545 2.15 -1.24 -6.21
CA ASN A 545 3.46 -1.38 -5.54
C ASN A 545 3.34 -2.19 -4.24
N PHE A 546 2.82 -3.42 -4.36
CA PHE A 546 2.53 -4.27 -3.21
C PHE A 546 3.74 -5.13 -2.81
N ASN A 547 4.82 -4.49 -2.42
CA ASN A 547 6.01 -5.13 -1.85
C ASN A 547 5.82 -5.43 -0.35
N ALA A 548 6.75 -6.20 0.24
CA ALA A 548 6.72 -6.57 1.67
C ALA A 548 6.76 -5.34 2.62
N ASP A 549 7.36 -4.24 2.20
CA ASP A 549 7.38 -2.97 2.94
C ASP A 549 6.07 -2.17 2.86
N ASN A 550 5.16 -2.54 1.95
CA ASN A 550 3.81 -1.98 1.83
C ASN A 550 2.70 -2.99 2.26
N CYS A 551 3.08 -4.07 2.94
CA CYS A 551 2.17 -5.09 3.47
C CYS A 551 2.19 -5.06 5.01
N LEU A 552 1.11 -4.59 5.63
CA LEU A 552 0.98 -4.63 7.09
C LEU A 552 0.67 -6.04 7.58
N VAL A 553 1.26 -6.42 8.71
CA VAL A 553 1.08 -7.72 9.36
C VAL A 553 -0.39 -8.01 9.68
N GLY A 554 -1.16 -6.99 10.06
CA GLY A 554 -2.59 -7.10 10.33
C GLY A 554 -3.48 -7.21 9.11
N GLY A 555 -2.92 -7.23 7.88
CA GLY A 555 -3.70 -7.30 6.64
C GLY A 555 -4.50 -6.02 6.37
N ARG A 556 -3.87 -4.85 6.49
CA ARG A 556 -4.43 -3.54 6.14
C ARG A 556 -3.67 -2.93 4.97
N GLN A 557 -4.41 -2.26 4.09
CA GLN A 557 -3.85 -1.43 3.03
C GLN A 557 -3.09 -0.25 3.62
N MET A 558 -1.90 0.01 3.11
CA MET A 558 -1.16 1.24 3.39
C MET A 558 -0.46 1.75 2.14
N ASP A 559 -0.11 3.02 2.17
CA ASP A 559 0.61 3.74 1.11
C ASP A 559 -0.14 3.81 -0.22
N TYR A 560 -0.84 4.94 -0.40
CA TYR A 560 -1.60 5.22 -1.61
C TYR A 560 -0.78 6.05 -2.63
N GLY A 561 0.40 5.54 -2.95
CA GLY A 561 1.24 6.08 -4.01
C GLY A 561 0.65 5.75 -5.40
N PRO A 562 1.25 4.83 -6.16
CA PRO A 562 0.79 4.49 -7.51
C PRO A 562 -0.37 3.49 -7.49
N PHE A 563 -1.57 3.90 -7.09
CA PHE A 563 -2.78 3.07 -7.17
C PHE A 563 -3.69 3.49 -8.31
N GLY A 564 -4.70 2.69 -8.61
CA GLY A 564 -5.81 3.05 -9.48
C GLY A 564 -7.03 2.17 -9.22
N PHE A 565 -8.22 2.69 -9.54
CA PHE A 565 -9.41 1.89 -9.69
C PHE A 565 -9.57 1.52 -11.16
N VAL A 566 -10.02 0.29 -11.42
CA VAL A 566 -10.23 -0.21 -12.79
C VAL A 566 -11.40 0.54 -13.42
N ASP A 567 -11.12 1.36 -14.42
CA ASP A 567 -12.12 1.96 -15.29
C ASP A 567 -12.53 0.93 -16.36
N GLU A 568 -11.81 0.86 -17.47
CA GLU A 568 -12.00 -0.20 -18.47
C GLU A 568 -11.36 -1.51 -17.97
N TYR A 569 -12.11 -2.61 -17.99
CA TYR A 569 -11.62 -3.89 -17.51
C TYR A 569 -10.42 -4.39 -18.29
N HIS A 570 -9.35 -4.64 -17.56
CA HIS A 570 -8.19 -5.38 -18.01
C HIS A 570 -7.64 -6.22 -16.84
N PRO A 571 -7.46 -7.55 -16.98
CA PRO A 571 -7.04 -8.42 -15.86
C PRO A 571 -5.68 -8.04 -15.26
N LEU A 572 -4.80 -7.46 -16.06
CA LEU A 572 -3.47 -6.99 -15.64
C LEU A 572 -3.40 -5.46 -15.52
N TYR A 573 -4.56 -4.81 -15.31
CA TYR A 573 -4.61 -3.36 -15.11
C TYR A 573 -3.67 -2.94 -13.98
N ALA A 574 -2.77 -2.01 -14.28
CA ALA A 574 -1.87 -1.38 -13.31
C ALA A 574 -1.53 0.04 -13.80
N LYS A 575 -1.78 1.04 -12.97
CA LYS A 575 -1.44 2.43 -13.31
C LYS A 575 0.06 2.71 -13.22
N TRP A 576 0.77 2.00 -12.35
CA TRP A 576 2.20 2.17 -12.25
C TRP A 576 2.96 1.25 -13.20
N THR A 577 3.60 1.84 -14.19
CA THR A 577 4.31 1.12 -15.25
C THR A 577 5.66 0.53 -14.81
N GLY A 578 6.19 0.93 -13.65
CA GLY A 578 7.47 0.45 -13.12
C GLY A 578 7.43 -0.95 -12.48
N SER A 579 6.25 -1.44 -12.09
CA SER A 579 6.10 -2.69 -11.34
C SER A 579 5.98 -3.95 -12.19
N GLY A 580 5.75 -3.84 -13.50
CA GLY A 580 5.42 -4.98 -14.35
C GLY A 580 4.03 -5.57 -14.04
N GLU A 581 3.72 -6.72 -14.64
CA GLU A 581 2.39 -7.35 -14.59
C GLU A 581 2.10 -8.05 -13.24
N HIS A 582 3.11 -8.31 -12.41
CA HIS A 582 2.93 -9.06 -11.16
C HIS A 582 2.07 -8.34 -10.10
N PHE A 583 1.93 -7.01 -10.20
CA PHE A 583 0.99 -6.24 -9.39
C PHE A 583 -0.27 -5.82 -10.16
N GLY A 584 -0.51 -6.39 -11.35
CA GLY A 584 -1.74 -6.18 -12.10
C GLY A 584 -2.96 -6.68 -11.34
N PHE A 585 -4.13 -6.16 -11.69
CA PHE A 585 -5.39 -6.29 -10.95
C PHE A 585 -5.67 -7.73 -10.46
N LEU A 586 -5.77 -8.71 -11.35
CA LEU A 586 -6.04 -10.10 -10.96
C LEU A 586 -4.78 -10.88 -10.51
N ASN A 587 -3.58 -10.29 -10.57
CA ASN A 587 -2.37 -10.89 -10.02
C ASN A 587 -2.12 -10.50 -8.54
N GLN A 588 -2.90 -9.59 -7.99
CA GLN A 588 -2.73 -9.13 -6.60
C GLN A 588 -2.89 -10.22 -5.54
N PRO A 589 -3.78 -11.23 -5.68
CA PRO A 589 -3.83 -12.36 -4.75
C PRO A 589 -2.50 -13.12 -4.67
N GLN A 590 -1.85 -13.36 -5.82
CA GLN A 590 -0.53 -13.99 -5.88
C GLN A 590 0.55 -13.12 -5.21
N ALA A 591 0.50 -11.80 -5.42
CA ALA A 591 1.44 -10.87 -4.76
C ALA A 591 1.25 -10.86 -3.23
N GLY A 592 -0.01 -10.86 -2.76
CA GLY A 592 -0.35 -10.97 -1.34
C GLY A 592 0.14 -12.27 -0.71
N PHE A 593 -0.10 -13.40 -1.37
CA PHE A 593 0.41 -14.71 -0.94
C PHE A 593 1.94 -14.74 -0.89
N THR A 594 2.61 -14.10 -1.86
CA THR A 594 4.08 -14.00 -1.86
C THR A 594 4.60 -13.16 -0.70
N ASN A 595 3.97 -12.03 -0.37
CA ASN A 595 4.33 -11.24 0.82
C ASN A 595 4.08 -12.03 2.11
N PHE A 596 2.99 -12.80 2.19
CA PHE A 596 2.75 -13.71 3.29
C PHE A 596 3.86 -14.78 3.40
N ALA A 597 4.30 -15.36 2.28
CA ALA A 597 5.41 -16.30 2.27
C ALA A 597 6.72 -15.68 2.81
N VAL A 598 7.02 -14.41 2.48
CA VAL A 598 8.15 -13.66 3.08
C VAL A 598 8.00 -13.56 4.59
N MET A 599 6.80 -13.30 5.09
CA MET A 599 6.52 -13.26 6.52
C MET A 599 6.75 -14.62 7.19
N VAL A 600 6.26 -15.71 6.58
CA VAL A 600 6.48 -17.08 7.07
C VAL A 600 7.98 -17.39 7.20
N GLU A 601 8.76 -17.11 6.14
CA GLU A 601 10.22 -17.32 6.15
C GLU A 601 10.93 -16.48 7.22
N SER A 602 10.40 -15.31 7.52
CA SER A 602 10.97 -14.39 8.52
C SER A 602 10.71 -14.84 9.96
N VAL A 603 9.58 -15.49 10.21
CA VAL A 603 9.15 -15.93 11.56
C VAL A 603 9.56 -17.39 11.85
N LEU A 604 9.69 -18.21 10.81
CA LEU A 604 10.00 -19.63 10.91
C LEU A 604 11.24 -19.97 11.75
N PRO A 605 12.35 -19.18 11.71
CA PRO A 605 13.50 -19.43 12.57
C PRO A 605 13.15 -19.51 14.07
N VAL A 606 12.30 -18.60 14.55
CA VAL A 606 11.86 -18.58 15.96
C VAL A 606 10.99 -19.79 16.28
N ILE A 607 10.06 -20.16 15.40
CA ILE A 607 9.27 -21.39 15.55
C ILE A 607 10.19 -22.61 15.60
N SER A 608 11.22 -22.67 14.73
CA SER A 608 12.18 -23.79 14.71
C SER A 608 13.01 -23.90 16.00
N ALA A 609 13.43 -22.75 16.54
CA ALA A 609 14.21 -22.72 17.78
C ALA A 609 13.42 -23.18 19.03
N HIS A 610 12.15 -22.77 19.11
CA HIS A 610 11.30 -23.04 20.30
C HIS A 610 10.44 -24.29 20.18
N CYS A 611 9.98 -24.66 18.97
CA CYS A 611 9.14 -25.86 18.77
C CYS A 611 9.92 -27.06 18.16
N GLY A 612 11.12 -26.82 17.63
CA GLY A 612 11.94 -27.85 16.95
C GLY A 612 11.78 -27.77 15.40
N ALA A 613 12.87 -28.15 14.71
CA ALA A 613 12.98 -28.01 13.27
C ALA A 613 11.97 -28.86 12.48
N GLU A 614 11.67 -30.07 12.95
CA GLU A 614 10.70 -30.96 12.30
C GLU A 614 9.27 -30.41 12.38
N GLU A 615 8.89 -29.94 13.57
CA GLU A 615 7.58 -29.29 13.80
C GLU A 615 7.43 -28.00 12.96
N ALA A 616 8.48 -27.17 12.91
CA ALA A 616 8.50 -25.95 12.13
C ALA A 616 8.34 -26.23 10.62
N SER A 617 9.04 -27.26 10.11
CA SER A 617 8.94 -27.66 8.70
C SER A 617 7.54 -28.16 8.34
N LYS A 618 6.95 -29.00 9.20
CA LYS A 618 5.58 -29.50 9.03
C LYS A 618 4.55 -28.37 9.09
N PHE A 619 4.68 -27.50 10.09
CA PHE A 619 3.79 -26.34 10.23
C PHE A 619 3.85 -25.43 9.00
N LYS A 620 5.05 -25.14 8.47
CA LYS A 620 5.22 -24.35 7.24
C LYS A 620 4.52 -25.00 6.05
N GLU A 621 4.71 -26.31 5.83
CA GLU A 621 4.09 -27.03 4.70
C GLU A 621 2.56 -26.95 4.76
N GLU A 622 1.99 -27.23 5.94
CA GLU A 622 0.55 -27.14 6.18
C GLU A 622 0.02 -25.72 6.01
N LEU A 623 0.69 -24.73 6.58
CA LEU A 623 0.29 -23.32 6.51
C LEU A 623 0.34 -22.77 5.07
N MET A 624 1.36 -23.13 4.30
CA MET A 624 1.46 -22.67 2.90
C MET A 624 0.40 -23.30 2.02
N ALA A 625 0.02 -24.55 2.25
CA ALA A 625 -1.08 -25.21 1.54
C ALA A 625 -2.43 -24.58 1.92
N GLU A 626 -2.68 -24.35 3.20
CA GLU A 626 -3.87 -23.66 3.72
C GLU A 626 -3.96 -22.23 3.15
N GLY A 627 -2.83 -21.52 3.11
CA GLY A 627 -2.77 -20.15 2.57
C GLY A 627 -3.13 -20.08 1.10
N ALA A 628 -2.59 -20.98 0.27
CA ALA A 628 -2.90 -21.01 -1.15
C ALA A 628 -4.42 -21.20 -1.39
N ALA A 629 -5.04 -22.12 -0.65
CA ALA A 629 -6.49 -22.35 -0.72
C ALA A 629 -7.28 -21.12 -0.20
N MET A 630 -6.85 -20.50 0.90
CA MET A 630 -7.52 -19.35 1.50
C MET A 630 -7.50 -18.11 0.57
N PHE A 631 -6.35 -17.78 -0.03
CA PHE A 631 -6.28 -16.63 -0.95
C PHE A 631 -7.19 -16.81 -2.18
N GLN A 632 -7.27 -18.02 -2.74
CA GLN A 632 -8.18 -18.30 -3.83
C GLN A 632 -9.64 -18.26 -3.35
N GLY A 633 -9.97 -18.96 -2.27
CA GLY A 633 -11.34 -19.04 -1.74
C GLY A 633 -11.92 -17.67 -1.39
N LYS A 634 -11.11 -16.75 -0.85
CA LYS A 634 -11.54 -15.36 -0.59
C LYS A 634 -11.87 -14.58 -1.86
N VAL A 635 -11.18 -14.84 -2.97
CA VAL A 635 -11.51 -14.24 -4.26
C VAL A 635 -12.80 -14.84 -4.83
N ASP A 636 -13.00 -16.16 -4.69
CA ASP A 636 -14.22 -16.85 -5.14
C ASP A 636 -15.44 -16.32 -4.35
N GLU A 637 -15.33 -16.16 -3.02
CA GLU A 637 -16.36 -15.52 -2.17
C GLU A 637 -16.75 -14.13 -2.70
N VAL A 638 -15.80 -13.34 -3.18
CA VAL A 638 -16.07 -12.02 -3.76
C VAL A 638 -16.89 -12.11 -5.03
N PHE A 639 -16.55 -12.98 -5.97
CA PHE A 639 -17.30 -13.12 -7.22
C PHE A 639 -18.70 -13.70 -6.98
N ARG A 640 -18.85 -14.68 -6.07
CA ARG A 640 -20.15 -15.19 -5.63
C ARG A 640 -21.03 -14.06 -5.09
N ALA A 641 -20.51 -13.21 -4.19
CA ALA A 641 -21.22 -12.07 -3.64
C ALA A 641 -21.59 -11.02 -4.71
N LYS A 642 -20.68 -10.72 -5.65
CA LYS A 642 -20.95 -9.79 -6.76
C LYS A 642 -22.09 -10.27 -7.66
N LEU A 643 -22.23 -11.59 -7.82
CA LEU A 643 -23.27 -12.27 -8.59
C LEU A 643 -24.58 -12.49 -7.78
N GLY A 644 -24.60 -12.20 -6.49
CA GLY A 644 -25.78 -12.32 -5.61
C GLY A 644 -25.88 -13.66 -4.87
N PHE A 645 -24.91 -14.54 -5.02
CA PHE A 645 -24.89 -15.84 -4.36
C PHE A 645 -24.31 -15.77 -2.94
N HIS A 646 -24.64 -16.78 -2.14
CA HIS A 646 -24.00 -16.98 -0.86
C HIS A 646 -22.48 -17.22 -1.04
N PRO A 647 -21.61 -16.75 -0.14
CA PRO A 647 -20.16 -16.94 -0.27
C PRO A 647 -19.69 -18.41 -0.37
N THR A 648 -20.50 -19.37 0.14
CA THR A 648 -20.22 -20.80 0.07
C THR A 648 -20.89 -21.52 -1.10
N ASP A 649 -21.64 -20.80 -1.95
CA ASP A 649 -22.37 -21.41 -3.08
C ASP A 649 -21.47 -21.52 -4.31
N GLU A 650 -20.87 -22.70 -4.50
CA GLU A 650 -19.95 -22.99 -5.60
C GLU A 650 -20.63 -23.03 -6.96
N ALA A 651 -21.98 -23.06 -7.04
CA ALA A 651 -22.71 -23.02 -8.31
C ALA A 651 -22.47 -21.74 -9.12
N ALA A 652 -22.00 -20.66 -8.44
CA ALA A 652 -21.66 -19.41 -9.08
C ALA A 652 -20.28 -19.37 -9.76
N ASP A 653 -19.39 -20.31 -9.49
CA ASP A 653 -17.97 -20.23 -9.90
C ASP A 653 -17.80 -20.32 -11.43
N GLU A 654 -18.62 -21.12 -12.11
CA GLU A 654 -18.61 -21.22 -13.57
C GLU A 654 -19.09 -19.92 -14.23
N LEU A 655 -20.02 -19.19 -13.60
CA LEU A 655 -20.61 -17.97 -14.15
C LEU A 655 -19.57 -16.85 -14.36
N TRP A 656 -18.61 -16.72 -13.45
CA TRP A 656 -17.51 -15.76 -13.63
C TRP A 656 -16.55 -16.20 -14.75
N SER A 657 -16.22 -17.47 -14.82
CA SER A 657 -15.31 -17.98 -15.84
C SER A 657 -15.89 -17.85 -17.26
N GLU A 658 -17.24 -17.86 -17.40
CA GLU A 658 -17.93 -17.58 -18.66
C GLU A 658 -18.07 -16.08 -18.96
N LEU A 659 -18.21 -15.24 -17.94
CA LEU A 659 -18.38 -13.79 -18.09
C LEU A 659 -17.08 -13.07 -18.44
N GLU A 660 -15.97 -13.47 -17.84
CA GLU A 660 -14.67 -12.79 -17.99
C GLU A 660 -14.18 -12.70 -19.45
N PRO A 661 -14.30 -13.74 -20.29
CA PRO A 661 -14.01 -13.63 -21.73
C PRO A 661 -14.87 -12.59 -22.46
N LEU A 662 -16.15 -12.43 -22.06
CA LEU A 662 -17.03 -11.42 -22.64
C LEU A 662 -16.55 -10.00 -22.28
N PHE A 663 -16.04 -9.79 -21.07
CA PHE A 663 -15.43 -8.51 -20.66
C PHE A 663 -14.23 -8.15 -21.53
N ARG A 664 -13.41 -9.13 -21.90
CA ARG A 664 -12.25 -8.91 -22.80
C ARG A 664 -12.68 -8.61 -24.25
N GLU A 665 -13.81 -9.17 -24.69
CA GLU A 665 -14.32 -8.93 -26.02
C GLU A 665 -14.99 -7.56 -26.16
N THR A 666 -15.55 -7.02 -25.07
CA THR A 666 -16.43 -5.86 -25.09
C THR A 666 -15.98 -4.81 -24.08
N ARG A 667 -15.20 -3.88 -24.41
CA ARG A 667 -14.71 -2.82 -23.53
C ARG A 667 -15.70 -2.41 -22.42
N VAL A 668 -15.53 -2.96 -21.20
CA VAL A 668 -16.47 -2.86 -20.07
C VAL A 668 -15.87 -2.01 -18.95
N ASP A 669 -16.65 -1.06 -18.42
CA ASP A 669 -16.36 -0.40 -17.16
C ASP A 669 -16.65 -1.36 -16.00
N TRP A 670 -15.62 -1.69 -15.22
CA TRP A 670 -15.70 -2.66 -14.13
C TRP A 670 -16.78 -2.32 -13.10
N THR A 671 -16.73 -1.13 -12.53
CA THR A 671 -17.64 -0.71 -11.45
C THR A 671 -19.08 -0.61 -11.94
N MET A 672 -19.28 0.00 -13.12
CA MET A 672 -20.61 0.22 -13.64
C MET A 672 -21.30 -1.08 -14.04
N PHE A 673 -20.59 -2.06 -14.61
CA PHE A 673 -21.18 -3.36 -14.96
C PHE A 673 -21.77 -4.04 -13.72
N TRP A 674 -20.98 -4.16 -12.66
CA TRP A 674 -21.46 -4.83 -11.44
C TRP A 674 -22.60 -4.08 -10.76
N ARG A 675 -22.57 -2.74 -10.80
CA ARG A 675 -23.67 -1.93 -10.27
C ARG A 675 -24.94 -2.07 -11.13
N GLN A 676 -24.82 -2.12 -12.45
CA GLN A 676 -25.96 -2.37 -13.33
C GLN A 676 -26.53 -3.78 -13.16
N LEU A 677 -25.69 -4.78 -12.89
CA LEU A 677 -26.17 -6.12 -12.57
C LEU A 677 -27.00 -6.15 -11.27
N TYR A 678 -26.59 -5.35 -10.26
CA TYR A 678 -27.41 -5.11 -9.07
C TYR A 678 -28.77 -4.47 -9.44
N GLU A 679 -28.78 -3.47 -10.31
CA GLU A 679 -30.02 -2.83 -10.75
C GLU A 679 -30.97 -3.83 -11.46
N VAL A 680 -30.42 -4.84 -12.14
CA VAL A 680 -31.24 -5.94 -12.70
C VAL A 680 -31.97 -6.69 -11.57
N VAL A 681 -31.29 -7.06 -10.49
CA VAL A 681 -31.95 -7.78 -9.37
C VAL A 681 -32.95 -6.89 -8.65
N LYS A 682 -32.67 -5.62 -8.48
CA LYS A 682 -33.59 -4.64 -7.87
C LYS A 682 -34.86 -4.46 -8.67
N GLN A 683 -34.80 -4.44 -10.02
CA GLN A 683 -35.98 -4.31 -10.90
C GLN A 683 -36.66 -5.66 -11.15
N PHE A 684 -35.94 -6.75 -11.09
CA PHE A 684 -36.45 -8.12 -11.26
C PHE A 684 -36.07 -8.98 -10.04
N PRO A 685 -36.80 -8.84 -8.92
CA PRO A 685 -36.50 -9.55 -7.66
C PRO A 685 -36.36 -11.06 -7.85
N VAL A 686 -35.46 -11.70 -7.08
CA VAL A 686 -35.24 -13.15 -7.12
C VAL A 686 -36.36 -13.83 -6.35
N THR A 687 -37.38 -14.32 -7.07
CA THR A 687 -38.49 -15.10 -6.50
C THR A 687 -38.79 -16.28 -7.39
N PRO A 688 -39.32 -17.41 -6.84
CA PRO A 688 -39.64 -18.63 -7.62
C PRO A 688 -40.65 -18.43 -8.75
N ASP A 689 -41.50 -17.42 -8.60
CA ASP A 689 -42.65 -17.19 -9.50
C ASP A 689 -42.46 -15.95 -10.41
N ALA A 690 -41.31 -15.31 -10.39
CA ALA A 690 -41.08 -14.09 -11.15
C ALA A 690 -41.05 -14.38 -12.67
N SER A 691 -41.87 -13.63 -13.42
CA SER A 691 -41.80 -13.60 -14.90
C SER A 691 -40.38 -13.19 -15.32
N THR A 692 -39.81 -13.98 -16.24
CA THR A 692 -38.42 -13.81 -16.70
C THR A 692 -38.40 -13.32 -18.14
N ASP A 693 -38.32 -11.99 -18.33
CA ASP A 693 -37.93 -11.41 -19.62
C ASP A 693 -36.44 -11.10 -19.59
N TYR A 694 -35.64 -12.03 -20.10
CA TYR A 694 -34.17 -11.86 -20.16
C TYR A 694 -33.76 -10.71 -21.09
N GLY A 695 -34.61 -10.38 -22.08
CA GLY A 695 -34.38 -9.24 -22.96
C GLY A 695 -34.48 -7.89 -22.23
N ASP A 696 -35.46 -7.76 -21.34
CA ASP A 696 -35.60 -6.56 -20.51
C ASP A 696 -34.49 -6.48 -19.45
N MET A 697 -34.07 -7.60 -18.85
CA MET A 697 -32.89 -7.65 -17.97
C MET A 697 -31.62 -7.17 -18.70
N LEU A 698 -31.41 -7.60 -19.94
CA LEU A 698 -30.29 -7.11 -20.76
C LEU A 698 -30.38 -5.60 -21.02
N LYS A 699 -31.58 -5.06 -21.27
CA LYS A 699 -31.75 -3.60 -21.46
C LYS A 699 -31.33 -2.83 -20.19
N VAL A 700 -31.70 -3.33 -18.99
CA VAL A 700 -31.26 -2.71 -17.72
C VAL A 700 -29.76 -2.79 -17.57
N LEU A 701 -29.13 -3.98 -17.84
CA LEU A 701 -27.69 -4.16 -17.74
C LEU A 701 -26.93 -3.22 -18.67
N VAL A 702 -27.38 -3.06 -19.90
CA VAL A 702 -26.75 -2.17 -20.91
C VAL A 702 -26.97 -0.70 -20.58
N ALA A 703 -28.01 -0.36 -19.80
CA ALA A 703 -28.39 1.00 -19.42
C ALA A 703 -28.50 1.95 -20.65
N ASP A 704 -28.94 1.41 -21.79
CA ASP A 704 -29.08 2.14 -23.06
C ASP A 704 -30.48 2.79 -23.14
N ASP A 705 -30.75 3.71 -22.22
CA ASP A 705 -32.00 4.46 -22.19
C ASP A 705 -31.93 5.79 -22.96
N GLY A 706 -30.78 6.09 -23.58
CA GLY A 706 -30.54 7.31 -24.33
C GLY A 706 -30.60 8.61 -23.54
N LYS A 707 -30.77 8.53 -22.22
CA LYS A 707 -31.00 9.69 -21.36
C LYS A 707 -29.71 10.33 -20.86
N ARG A 708 -28.62 9.54 -20.74
CA ARG A 708 -27.35 10.02 -20.16
C ARG A 708 -26.15 9.53 -20.95
N ALA A 709 -25.33 10.44 -21.44
CA ALA A 709 -24.06 10.07 -22.05
C ALA A 709 -23.15 9.41 -21.02
N GLY A 710 -22.68 8.19 -21.32
CA GLY A 710 -21.77 7.42 -20.46
C GLY A 710 -22.43 6.65 -19.32
N SER A 711 -23.77 6.47 -19.32
CA SER A 711 -24.51 5.65 -18.34
C SER A 711 -24.39 4.15 -18.59
N SER A 712 -24.18 3.73 -19.83
CA SER A 712 -23.90 2.33 -20.16
C SER A 712 -22.55 1.88 -19.62
N PRO A 713 -22.42 0.64 -19.06
CA PRO A 713 -21.14 0.09 -18.68
C PRO A 713 -20.21 -0.25 -19.85
N PHE A 714 -20.72 -0.26 -21.07
CA PHE A 714 -19.96 -0.59 -22.28
C PHE A 714 -19.43 0.66 -22.98
N TYR A 715 -18.13 0.67 -23.29
CA TYR A 715 -17.47 1.77 -23.98
C TYR A 715 -17.87 1.85 -25.48
N GLU A 716 -18.28 0.73 -26.04
CA GLU A 716 -18.77 0.60 -27.42
C GLU A 716 -20.16 -0.05 -27.43
N GLU A 717 -20.97 0.24 -28.44
CA GLU A 717 -22.26 -0.44 -28.62
C GLU A 717 -22.04 -1.94 -28.89
N LEU A 718 -22.76 -2.77 -28.12
CA LEU A 718 -22.65 -4.21 -28.26
C LEU A 718 -23.13 -4.66 -29.67
N SER A 719 -22.32 -5.43 -30.37
CA SER A 719 -22.72 -6.11 -31.60
C SER A 719 -23.89 -7.07 -31.36
N THR A 720 -24.60 -7.45 -32.42
CA THR A 720 -25.68 -8.45 -32.32
C THR A 720 -25.15 -9.76 -31.73
N GLU A 721 -23.93 -10.17 -32.07
CA GLU A 721 -23.30 -11.37 -31.54
C GLU A 721 -23.01 -11.23 -30.04
N SER A 722 -22.40 -10.12 -29.60
CA SER A 722 -22.11 -9.85 -28.18
C SER A 722 -23.40 -9.77 -27.35
N ARG A 723 -24.46 -9.12 -27.89
CA ARG A 723 -25.77 -9.08 -27.24
C ARG A 723 -26.35 -10.49 -27.04
N ALA A 724 -26.22 -11.37 -28.02
CA ALA A 724 -26.69 -12.76 -27.91
C ALA A 724 -25.90 -13.55 -26.85
N LYS A 725 -24.55 -13.33 -26.74
CA LYS A 725 -23.70 -13.95 -25.72
C LYS A 725 -24.11 -13.48 -24.32
N TYR A 726 -24.29 -12.17 -24.12
CA TYR A 726 -24.73 -11.62 -22.81
C TYR A 726 -26.15 -12.08 -22.46
N LEU A 727 -27.06 -12.20 -23.42
CA LEU A 727 -28.40 -12.70 -23.18
C LEU A 727 -28.38 -14.17 -22.71
N LYS A 728 -27.54 -15.00 -23.34
CA LYS A 728 -27.32 -16.38 -22.91
C LYS A 728 -26.81 -16.42 -21.48
N TRP A 729 -25.76 -15.64 -21.17
CA TRP A 729 -25.16 -15.58 -19.86
C TRP A 729 -26.14 -15.06 -18.78
N ILE A 730 -26.91 -14.01 -19.06
CA ILE A 730 -27.96 -13.49 -18.12
C ILE A 730 -28.98 -14.58 -17.81
N LYS A 731 -29.37 -15.36 -18.81
CA LYS A 731 -30.31 -16.47 -18.61
C LYS A 731 -29.71 -17.52 -17.67
N GLU A 732 -28.50 -17.98 -17.93
CA GLU A 732 -27.79 -18.96 -17.11
C GLU A 732 -27.59 -18.48 -15.68
N TRP A 733 -27.07 -17.23 -15.52
CA TRP A 733 -26.93 -16.58 -14.21
C TRP A 733 -28.25 -16.52 -13.45
N ARG A 734 -29.33 -16.07 -14.09
CA ARG A 734 -30.65 -15.93 -13.45
C ARG A 734 -31.25 -17.25 -13.05
N GLU A 735 -31.16 -18.24 -13.89
CA GLU A 735 -31.69 -19.59 -13.63
C GLU A 735 -30.94 -20.26 -12.47
N THR A 736 -29.60 -20.13 -12.42
CA THR A 736 -28.77 -20.59 -11.31
C THR A 736 -29.08 -19.88 -10.01
N LEU A 737 -29.21 -18.53 -10.04
CA LEU A 737 -29.53 -17.74 -8.85
C LEU A 737 -30.93 -18.09 -8.27
N VAL A 738 -31.92 -18.33 -9.13
CA VAL A 738 -33.27 -18.77 -8.71
C VAL A 738 -33.25 -20.21 -8.19
N ALA A 739 -32.43 -21.10 -8.73
CA ALA A 739 -32.26 -22.46 -8.24
C ALA A 739 -31.65 -22.49 -6.83
N SER A 740 -30.56 -21.73 -6.62
CA SER A 740 -29.92 -21.54 -5.31
C SER A 740 -30.93 -20.99 -4.27
N TYR A 741 -31.74 -19.99 -4.64
CA TYR A 741 -32.77 -19.44 -3.76
C TYR A 741 -33.85 -20.46 -3.35
N LYS A 742 -34.19 -21.43 -4.22
CA LYS A 742 -35.17 -22.46 -3.92
C LYS A 742 -34.65 -23.56 -2.99
N GLU A 743 -33.41 -23.91 -3.11
CA GLU A 743 -32.72 -24.85 -2.22
C GLU A 743 -32.60 -24.31 -0.81
N ASP A 744 -32.27 -23.02 -0.66
CA ASP A 744 -32.22 -22.31 0.62
C ASP A 744 -33.62 -22.03 1.20
N GLY A 745 -34.65 -21.82 0.36
CA GLY A 745 -36.00 -21.39 0.75
C GLY A 745 -36.86 -22.46 1.42
N ALA A 746 -36.43 -23.72 1.47
CA ALA A 746 -37.04 -24.73 2.36
C ALA A 746 -36.61 -24.53 3.83
N SER A 747 -35.59 -23.71 4.06
CA SER A 747 -35.17 -23.21 5.35
C SER A 747 -34.64 -21.79 5.13
N ALA A 748 -35.39 -20.78 5.56
CA ALA A 748 -34.92 -19.37 5.61
C ALA A 748 -33.71 -19.19 6.57
N LYS A 749 -32.80 -20.15 6.62
CA LYS A 749 -31.68 -20.30 7.52
C LYS A 749 -30.33 -20.54 6.82
N GLY A 750 -30.30 -20.50 5.48
CA GLY A 750 -29.07 -20.72 4.71
C GLY A 750 -28.30 -19.45 4.31
N VAL A 751 -28.43 -18.38 5.07
CA VAL A 751 -27.80 -17.12 4.76
C VAL A 751 -26.62 -16.93 5.72
N ALA A 752 -25.42 -16.70 5.20
CA ALA A 752 -24.34 -16.30 6.09
C ALA A 752 -24.72 -14.95 6.67
N ALA A 753 -24.76 -14.92 7.97
CA ALA A 753 -24.82 -13.74 8.74
C ALA A 753 -23.75 -12.76 8.23
N ASP A 754 -24.11 -11.51 8.03
CA ASP A 754 -23.15 -10.43 7.90
C ASP A 754 -22.12 -10.61 9.02
N ALA A 755 -20.81 -10.62 8.66
CA ALA A 755 -19.75 -10.82 9.62
C ALA A 755 -19.76 -9.78 10.77
N ALA A 756 -20.47 -8.67 10.57
CA ALA A 756 -20.64 -7.61 11.55
C ALA A 756 -21.94 -7.74 12.37
N THR A 757 -23.04 -8.22 11.80
CA THR A 757 -24.38 -8.22 12.45
C THR A 757 -24.92 -9.60 12.78
N GLY A 758 -24.41 -10.65 12.14
CA GLY A 758 -24.94 -12.00 12.28
C GLY A 758 -26.34 -12.21 11.64
N GLU A 759 -26.81 -11.27 10.79
CA GLU A 759 -28.11 -11.31 10.14
C GLU A 759 -28.03 -11.83 8.70
N ASP A 760 -29.07 -12.54 8.30
CA ASP A 760 -29.25 -13.07 6.95
C ASP A 760 -29.61 -11.97 5.96
N ILE A 761 -28.76 -11.67 4.97
CA ILE A 761 -29.00 -10.65 3.95
C ILE A 761 -29.51 -11.28 2.63
N SER A 762 -30.42 -10.58 1.94
CA SER A 762 -30.94 -11.00 0.64
C SER A 762 -29.87 -10.95 -0.47
N SER A 763 -30.10 -11.67 -1.59
CA SER A 763 -29.24 -11.58 -2.78
C SER A 763 -29.09 -10.14 -3.28
N GLU A 764 -30.17 -9.34 -3.21
CA GLU A 764 -30.16 -7.93 -3.59
C GLU A 764 -29.21 -7.14 -2.70
N GLU A 765 -29.34 -7.26 -1.36
CA GLU A 765 -28.48 -6.53 -0.43
C GLU A 765 -27.04 -6.98 -0.51
N ARG A 766 -26.79 -8.28 -0.70
CA ARG A 766 -25.44 -8.82 -0.92
C ARG A 766 -24.79 -8.22 -2.15
N MET A 767 -25.52 -8.12 -3.26
CA MET A 767 -25.03 -7.47 -4.47
C MET A 767 -24.80 -5.98 -4.26
N ARG A 768 -25.68 -5.29 -3.52
CA ARG A 768 -25.52 -3.88 -3.19
C ARG A 768 -24.20 -3.61 -2.45
N LEU A 769 -23.91 -4.42 -1.42
CA LEU A 769 -22.70 -4.29 -0.60
C LEU A 769 -21.42 -4.79 -1.29
N ALA A 770 -21.56 -5.69 -2.28
CA ALA A 770 -20.42 -6.16 -3.07
C ALA A 770 -20.07 -5.22 -4.25
N ASN A 771 -21.01 -4.37 -4.70
CA ASN A 771 -20.93 -3.59 -5.92
C ASN A 771 -21.12 -2.09 -5.63
N PRO A 772 -20.05 -1.36 -5.27
CA PRO A 772 -20.15 0.07 -4.98
C PRO A 772 -20.63 0.84 -6.21
N LYS A 773 -21.35 1.95 -6.00
CA LYS A 773 -21.74 2.89 -7.03
C LYS A 773 -20.64 3.91 -7.29
N TYR A 774 -20.00 4.39 -6.24
CA TYR A 774 -18.98 5.43 -6.30
C TYR A 774 -17.61 4.91 -5.91
N ILE A 775 -16.61 5.22 -6.73
CA ILE A 775 -15.18 4.94 -6.50
C ILE A 775 -14.37 6.19 -6.84
N LEU A 776 -13.15 6.27 -6.36
CA LEU A 776 -12.21 7.35 -6.70
C LEU A 776 -11.57 7.11 -8.07
N ARG A 777 -12.27 7.52 -9.13
CA ARG A 777 -11.74 7.47 -10.49
C ARG A 777 -10.57 8.42 -10.66
N GLU A 778 -9.56 7.98 -11.39
CA GLU A 778 -8.35 8.77 -11.67
C GLU A 778 -8.68 10.18 -12.19
N ARG A 779 -9.62 10.29 -13.12
CA ARG A 779 -10.05 11.56 -13.69
C ARG A 779 -10.57 12.55 -12.63
N THR A 780 -11.39 12.06 -11.68
CA THR A 780 -11.96 12.92 -10.63
C THR A 780 -10.89 13.40 -9.65
N LEU A 781 -9.89 12.56 -9.39
CA LEU A 781 -8.74 12.95 -8.59
C LEU A 781 -7.89 14.03 -9.30
N VAL A 782 -7.62 13.86 -10.60
CA VAL A 782 -6.88 14.86 -11.40
C VAL A 782 -7.60 16.21 -11.41
N ASP A 783 -8.92 16.21 -11.58
CA ASP A 783 -9.74 17.44 -11.50
C ASP A 783 -9.64 18.10 -10.11
N ALA A 784 -9.67 17.30 -9.02
CA ALA A 784 -9.51 17.81 -7.65
C ALA A 784 -8.13 18.42 -7.42
N TYR A 785 -7.06 17.80 -7.93
CA TYR A 785 -5.70 18.34 -7.82
C TYR A 785 -5.56 19.69 -8.53
N GLY A 786 -6.08 19.77 -9.77
CA GLY A 786 -6.03 20.99 -10.59
C GLY A 786 -6.76 22.16 -9.92
N LYS A 787 -7.90 21.90 -9.30
CA LYS A 787 -8.66 22.92 -8.55
C LYS A 787 -7.92 23.34 -7.28
N ALA A 788 -7.44 22.37 -6.49
CA ALA A 788 -6.72 22.63 -5.26
C ALA A 788 -5.42 23.43 -5.51
N ALA A 789 -4.70 23.17 -6.59
CA ALA A 789 -3.53 23.94 -7.00
C ALA A 789 -3.84 25.40 -7.28
N ASN A 790 -5.10 25.73 -7.61
CA ASN A 790 -5.60 27.10 -7.81
C ASN A 790 -6.34 27.66 -6.57
N GLY A 791 -6.27 27.00 -5.41
CA GLY A 791 -6.90 27.41 -4.16
C GLY A 791 -8.40 27.05 -4.04
N ASP A 792 -8.97 26.28 -4.98
CA ASP A 792 -10.34 25.76 -4.88
C ASP A 792 -10.35 24.33 -4.32
N GLU A 793 -10.64 24.20 -3.04
CA GLU A 793 -10.65 22.94 -2.29
C GLU A 793 -12.06 22.31 -2.16
N TYR A 794 -13.08 22.97 -2.73
CA TYR A 794 -14.45 22.48 -2.61
C TYR A 794 -14.61 21.03 -3.09
N MET A 795 -13.93 20.70 -4.21
CA MET A 795 -14.03 19.37 -4.78
C MET A 795 -13.41 18.27 -3.88
N ILE A 796 -12.41 18.59 -3.04
CA ILE A 796 -11.84 17.62 -2.09
C ILE A 796 -12.89 17.23 -1.06
N LYS A 797 -13.62 18.21 -0.51
CA LYS A 797 -14.68 18.00 0.48
C LYS A 797 -15.88 17.26 -0.13
N GLU A 798 -16.28 17.64 -1.34
CA GLU A 798 -17.36 16.97 -2.08
C GLU A 798 -16.99 15.49 -2.39
N LEU A 799 -15.72 15.21 -2.73
CA LEU A 799 -15.28 13.83 -2.93
C LEU A 799 -15.20 13.03 -1.63
N LEU A 800 -14.82 13.66 -0.51
CA LEU A 800 -14.83 13.00 0.79
C LEU A 800 -16.25 12.55 1.15
N ASP A 801 -17.23 13.49 1.11
CA ASP A 801 -18.65 13.20 1.36
C ASP A 801 -19.18 12.08 0.44
N LEU A 802 -18.81 12.11 -0.85
CA LEU A 802 -19.20 11.08 -1.81
C LEU A 802 -18.65 9.69 -1.45
N VAL A 803 -17.38 9.59 -1.06
CA VAL A 803 -16.72 8.31 -0.78
C VAL A 803 -17.03 7.78 0.63
N GLU A 804 -17.58 8.60 1.51
CA GLU A 804 -18.13 8.14 2.79
C GLU A 804 -19.43 7.34 2.60
N HIS A 805 -20.10 7.49 1.44
CA HIS A 805 -21.36 6.82 1.08
C HIS A 805 -21.28 6.06 -0.26
N PRO A 806 -20.31 5.13 -0.45
CA PRO A 806 -19.98 4.58 -1.77
C PRO A 806 -21.07 3.64 -2.34
N TYR A 807 -21.98 3.15 -1.51
CA TYR A 807 -23.04 2.21 -1.88
C TYR A 807 -24.41 2.86 -2.04
N ASP A 808 -24.53 4.12 -1.65
CA ASP A 808 -25.79 4.86 -1.69
C ASP A 808 -26.14 5.31 -3.11
N GLU A 809 -27.44 5.55 -3.36
CA GLU A 809 -27.88 6.03 -4.67
C GLU A 809 -27.44 7.48 -4.94
N GLY A 810 -27.31 8.29 -3.88
CA GLY A 810 -26.98 9.70 -3.99
C GLY A 810 -28.07 10.51 -4.73
N THR A 811 -27.80 11.78 -4.99
CA THR A 811 -28.67 12.64 -5.80
C THR A 811 -28.47 12.40 -7.29
N GLU A 812 -29.43 12.84 -8.11
CA GLU A 812 -29.32 12.78 -9.56
C GLU A 812 -28.08 13.56 -10.07
N ALA A 813 -27.84 14.74 -9.50
CA ALA A 813 -26.68 15.59 -9.83
C ALA A 813 -25.34 14.88 -9.52
N LEU A 814 -25.22 14.20 -8.37
CA LEU A 814 -24.04 13.40 -8.02
C LEU A 814 -23.86 12.22 -8.99
N SER A 815 -24.97 11.55 -9.34
CA SER A 815 -24.94 10.44 -10.29
C SER A 815 -24.51 10.90 -11.69
N GLU A 816 -24.98 12.04 -12.17
CA GLU A 816 -24.57 12.63 -13.44
C GLU A 816 -23.08 13.03 -13.45
N LYS A 817 -22.57 13.51 -12.33
CA LYS A 817 -21.18 13.95 -12.21
C LYS A 817 -20.19 12.80 -12.04
N TYR A 818 -20.51 11.81 -11.20
CA TYR A 818 -19.54 10.80 -10.73
C TYR A 818 -19.84 9.37 -11.16
N TYR A 819 -21.13 8.99 -11.39
CA TYR A 819 -21.47 7.65 -11.87
C TYR A 819 -21.55 7.61 -13.38
N ARG A 820 -20.37 7.63 -14.02
CA ARG A 820 -20.22 7.56 -15.48
C ARG A 820 -18.84 7.02 -15.85
N ARG A 821 -18.74 6.43 -17.04
CA ARG A 821 -17.46 5.94 -17.58
C ARG A 821 -16.44 7.07 -17.71
N ALA A 822 -15.17 6.74 -17.55
CA ALA A 822 -14.08 7.62 -17.94
C ALA A 822 -14.11 7.82 -19.47
N PRO A 823 -13.96 9.05 -20.00
CA PRO A 823 -13.83 9.25 -21.44
C PRO A 823 -12.51 8.65 -21.97
N ASP A 824 -12.48 8.32 -23.27
CA ASP A 824 -11.31 7.69 -23.90
C ASP A 824 -10.02 8.51 -23.74
N GLU A 825 -10.12 9.83 -23.71
CA GLU A 825 -8.99 10.73 -23.46
C GLU A 825 -8.41 10.54 -22.06
N ALA A 826 -9.29 10.35 -21.05
CA ALA A 826 -8.87 10.11 -19.67
C ALA A 826 -8.28 8.71 -19.48
N LEU A 827 -8.79 7.70 -20.19
CA LEU A 827 -8.21 6.35 -20.17
C LEU A 827 -6.78 6.33 -20.72
N LYS A 828 -6.52 7.19 -21.71
CA LYS A 828 -5.20 7.37 -22.33
C LYS A 828 -4.31 8.33 -21.55
N ALA A 829 -4.89 9.06 -20.59
CA ALA A 829 -4.14 10.01 -19.79
C ALA A 829 -3.19 9.29 -18.83
N GLY A 830 -1.88 9.51 -18.98
CA GLY A 830 -0.88 9.21 -17.93
C GLY A 830 -1.16 10.12 -16.74
N GLY A 831 -0.26 10.29 -15.87
CA GLY A 831 -0.37 11.45 -14.96
C GLY A 831 -0.31 11.13 -13.51
N THR A 832 -0.72 9.96 -13.06
CA THR A 832 -0.57 9.60 -11.65
C THR A 832 0.41 8.48 -11.40
N ALA A 833 0.88 7.81 -12.44
CA ALA A 833 1.88 6.74 -12.35
C ALA A 833 3.18 7.17 -11.63
N TYR A 834 3.47 8.46 -11.57
CA TYR A 834 4.68 9.05 -10.97
C TYR A 834 4.38 9.91 -9.74
N MET A 835 3.21 9.79 -9.16
CA MET A 835 2.91 10.45 -7.91
C MET A 835 3.63 9.74 -6.76
N SER A 836 4.64 10.35 -6.25
CA SER A 836 5.38 9.89 -5.09
C SER A 836 4.97 10.61 -3.84
#